data_579bd54520c7740af9c8d11888466036
#
_entry.id   579bd54520c7740af9c8d11888466036
#
_cell.length_a   1.000
_cell.length_b   1.000
_cell.length_c   1.000
_cell.angle_alpha   90.00
_cell.angle_beta   90.00
_cell.angle_gamma   90.00
#
_symmetry.space_group_name_H-M   'P 1'
#
loop_
_entity.id
_entity.type
_entity.pdbx_description
1 polymer ?
#
loop_
_entity_poly.entity_id
_entity_poly.type
_entity_poly.pdbx_seq_one_letter_code
_entity_poly.pdbx_strand_id
1 'polypeptide(L)'
;MRKKILISIFSLSLIISQEQKKDSAYFVFDPQSLNINVGEKVKLNIKFVDKDQKLLNIPFTIYSANDPGIGPTPNWPGTSINVVPRVSDESGEANITVQPKRSGELLLKVRSISGVSGELLISVPKPALDKLVFNQTPSKIYNGTVTKFLVRAIDKANIERNDIPVILNSSNPSIASFDSFGNLKAKKTGRLTISANAENIKEKIKVRIIKNPVQSLNLNFEQEQIRTGDVLNLKANALNKSGKIISDIPISFSFSGRADYGEYGLPASGLITDDGRFVAETAGFYTITASSGAYSDQKTVKVVPRAVEKDVKLIGHGLVSDVKSGDLWVWAGIGEHEGKDFAATGSIFGNGEAYFWDVSDPSNMKIIDTVKVDARNVNDVKVSDDGRIGVISREGASNRKNGFVILDVSDPYNVQIISAYNDDLTGGVHNTFIYEKHVYAVNNGRKYDIINIEDPKNPFRVGVFELNTPGHALHDVWVENGIAYSSNWSDGVVAVDVGGLKFSEKDRSAVKFNPLLMKAGKGSPSNPIQLGSFPDRKGRNHSAFPFLSESTGSFYIIAGDEVFPNGLENLINNKPSSPRGGFHFINFNEPDNPKEDAVYIVPEAGSHNQWVYDDILLAAFYQAGIRILDISGELLGDLYKQGREIGYFLPQHRDGIIPNAPMVWGAQPYKNYIFLSDMN
;
A
#
# COMPACT_ATOMS: atom_id res chain seq x y z
N MET A 1 24.11 -42.25 -38.82
CA MET A 1 24.96 -41.07 -38.74
C MET A 1 24.06 -39.84 -38.71
N ARG A 2 23.79 -39.27 -37.56
CA ARG A 2 23.12 -37.96 -37.42
C ARG A 2 24.06 -37.05 -36.67
N LYS A 3 24.59 -36.07 -37.37
CA LYS A 3 25.48 -35.04 -36.82
C LYS A 3 24.64 -34.13 -35.89
N LYS A 4 25.05 -34.04 -34.62
CA LYS A 4 24.61 -33.01 -33.69
C LYS A 4 25.32 -31.71 -34.06
N ILE A 5 24.55 -30.72 -34.44
CA ILE A 5 25.03 -29.34 -34.58
C ILE A 5 24.90 -28.68 -33.20
N LEU A 6 26.04 -28.38 -32.61
CA LEU A 6 26.16 -27.58 -31.39
C LEU A 6 26.08 -26.11 -31.82
N ILE A 7 24.97 -25.44 -31.54
CA ILE A 7 24.88 -23.99 -31.70
C ILE A 7 25.40 -23.37 -30.42
N SER A 8 26.63 -22.87 -30.48
CA SER A 8 27.19 -22.01 -29.45
C SER A 8 26.60 -20.61 -29.65
N ILE A 9 25.73 -20.19 -28.78
CA ILE A 9 25.23 -18.81 -28.72
C ILE A 9 26.32 -18.00 -28.01
N PHE A 10 27.18 -17.37 -28.76
CA PHE A 10 28.01 -16.26 -28.29
C PHE A 10 27.05 -15.08 -28.06
N SER A 11 26.80 -14.74 -26.83
CA SER A 11 26.22 -13.45 -26.48
C SER A 11 27.26 -12.35 -26.80
N LEU A 12 27.13 -11.78 -27.97
CA LEU A 12 27.82 -10.55 -28.31
C LEU A 12 27.15 -9.44 -27.51
N SER A 13 27.71 -9.09 -26.38
CA SER A 13 27.41 -7.83 -25.71
C SER A 13 27.84 -6.70 -26.63
N LEU A 14 26.86 -6.12 -27.31
CA LEU A 14 27.06 -4.91 -28.07
C LEU A 14 27.38 -3.80 -27.07
N ILE A 15 28.64 -3.55 -26.82
CA ILE A 15 29.11 -2.30 -26.23
C ILE A 15 28.89 -1.26 -27.32
N ILE A 16 27.74 -0.62 -27.30
CA ILE A 16 27.53 0.63 -28.03
C ILE A 16 28.30 1.69 -27.24
N SER A 17 29.57 1.81 -27.49
CA SER A 17 30.28 3.03 -27.18
C SER A 17 29.70 4.10 -28.11
N GLN A 18 28.79 4.91 -27.61
CA GLN A 18 28.48 6.19 -28.22
C GLN A 18 29.78 7.00 -28.19
N GLU A 19 30.45 7.12 -29.33
CA GLU A 19 31.41 8.20 -29.56
C GLU A 19 30.66 9.55 -29.42
N GLN A 20 30.49 10.02 -28.18
CA GLN A 20 30.10 11.39 -27.93
C GLN A 20 31.30 12.29 -28.24
N LYS A 21 31.05 13.34 -29.04
CA LYS A 21 32.01 14.38 -29.40
C LYS A 21 32.79 14.83 -28.16
N LYS A 22 34.10 14.84 -28.26
CA LYS A 22 35.12 15.15 -27.25
C LYS A 22 35.10 16.57 -26.64
N ASP A 23 34.00 17.29 -26.71
CA ASP A 23 33.87 18.67 -26.17
C ASP A 23 32.84 18.82 -25.04
N SER A 24 32.35 17.72 -24.44
CA SER A 24 31.28 17.76 -23.47
C SER A 24 31.67 17.20 -22.09
N ALA A 25 31.12 17.81 -21.03
CA ALA A 25 31.20 17.34 -19.67
C ALA A 25 30.65 15.91 -19.52
N TYR A 26 31.19 15.12 -18.59
CA TYR A 26 30.76 13.74 -18.33
C TYR A 26 30.88 13.36 -16.85
N PHE A 27 30.25 12.24 -16.48
CA PHE A 27 30.31 11.68 -15.14
C PHE A 27 31.37 10.59 -15.04
N VAL A 28 32.11 10.60 -13.93
CA VAL A 28 33.05 9.56 -13.52
C VAL A 28 32.54 8.87 -12.29
N PHE A 29 32.45 7.56 -12.34
CA PHE A 29 32.06 6.70 -11.22
C PHE A 29 33.28 5.93 -10.71
N ASP A 30 33.47 5.90 -9.38
CA ASP A 30 34.51 5.12 -8.74
C ASP A 30 33.91 4.32 -7.56
N PRO A 31 33.80 3.00 -7.71
CA PRO A 31 34.17 2.15 -8.86
C PRO A 31 33.24 2.31 -10.10
N GLN A 32 33.76 1.93 -11.28
CA GLN A 32 33.04 2.05 -12.57
C GLN A 32 31.96 0.96 -12.77
N SER A 33 31.90 -0.03 -11.91
CA SER A 33 30.88 -1.07 -11.86
C SER A 33 30.73 -1.57 -10.44
N LEU A 34 29.55 -2.02 -10.09
CA LEU A 34 29.26 -2.58 -8.77
C LEU A 34 28.63 -3.98 -8.90
N ASN A 35 29.19 -4.94 -8.16
CA ASN A 35 28.58 -6.24 -7.96
C ASN A 35 28.43 -6.42 -6.43
N ILE A 36 27.22 -6.25 -5.93
CA ILE A 36 26.92 -6.16 -4.48
C ILE A 36 25.68 -6.98 -4.15
N ASN A 37 25.60 -7.50 -2.92
CA ASN A 37 24.45 -8.28 -2.49
C ASN A 37 23.26 -7.41 -2.12
N VAL A 38 22.05 -7.99 -2.11
CA VAL A 38 20.85 -7.33 -1.60
C VAL A 38 21.08 -6.86 -0.16
N GLY A 39 20.78 -5.60 0.12
CA GLY A 39 20.92 -5.02 1.46
C GLY A 39 22.35 -4.59 1.84
N GLU A 40 23.36 -4.96 1.06
CA GLU A 40 24.74 -4.55 1.29
C GLU A 40 24.93 -3.04 1.04
N LYS A 41 25.69 -2.37 1.91
CA LYS A 41 25.98 -0.94 1.78
C LYS A 41 27.40 -0.76 1.23
N VAL A 42 27.51 -0.14 0.08
CA VAL A 42 28.79 0.15 -0.58
C VAL A 42 28.92 1.64 -0.82
N LYS A 43 30.13 2.17 -0.65
CA LYS A 43 30.45 3.55 -0.99
C LYS A 43 30.78 3.68 -2.48
N LEU A 44 30.29 4.74 -3.09
CA LEU A 44 30.53 5.10 -4.47
C LEU A 44 30.84 6.59 -4.53
N ASN A 45 31.94 6.94 -5.18
CA ASN A 45 32.27 8.33 -5.50
C ASN A 45 31.81 8.66 -6.92
N ILE A 46 31.19 9.80 -7.13
CA ILE A 46 30.72 10.28 -8.43
C ILE A 46 31.20 11.71 -8.61
N LYS A 47 31.81 11.98 -9.78
CA LYS A 47 32.33 13.30 -10.15
C LYS A 47 31.75 13.75 -11.47
N PHE A 48 31.35 15.00 -11.54
CA PHE A 48 30.98 15.66 -12.78
C PHE A 48 32.16 16.51 -13.27
N VAL A 49 32.75 16.14 -14.41
CA VAL A 49 34.02 16.68 -14.86
C VAL A 49 33.98 17.14 -16.33
N ASP A 50 34.90 18.04 -16.64
CA ASP A 50 35.19 18.43 -18.03
C ASP A 50 36.10 17.43 -18.73
N LYS A 51 36.47 17.74 -19.98
CA LYS A 51 37.39 16.92 -20.80
C LYS A 51 38.77 16.72 -20.17
N ASP A 52 39.22 17.64 -19.32
CA ASP A 52 40.51 17.62 -18.63
C ASP A 52 40.41 16.98 -17.23
N GLN A 53 39.28 16.34 -16.92
CA GLN A 53 38.95 15.71 -15.62
C GLN A 53 38.88 16.68 -14.43
N LYS A 54 38.66 17.96 -14.70
CA LYS A 54 38.43 18.94 -13.63
C LYS A 54 36.94 19.00 -13.23
N LEU A 55 36.69 19.13 -11.93
CA LEU A 55 35.33 19.30 -11.40
C LEU A 55 34.69 20.57 -11.98
N LEU A 56 33.44 20.44 -12.38
CA LEU A 56 32.71 21.54 -13.03
C LEU A 56 31.98 22.47 -12.07
N ASN A 57 32.01 22.23 -10.77
CA ASN A 57 31.27 22.99 -9.75
C ASN A 57 29.77 23.14 -10.09
N ILE A 58 29.18 22.10 -10.64
CA ILE A 58 27.76 22.02 -11.01
C ILE A 58 27.14 20.85 -10.27
N PRO A 59 26.13 21.08 -9.42
CA PRO A 59 25.46 20.01 -8.70
C PRO A 59 24.66 19.10 -9.61
N PHE A 60 24.48 17.86 -9.17
CA PHE A 60 23.71 16.83 -9.89
C PHE A 60 22.88 15.99 -8.92
N THR A 61 21.83 15.39 -9.45
CA THR A 61 20.95 14.44 -8.74
C THR A 61 21.27 13.01 -9.09
N ILE A 62 20.97 12.09 -8.17
CA ILE A 62 21.27 10.66 -8.26
C ILE A 62 19.98 9.88 -7.97
N TYR A 63 19.60 8.97 -8.85
CA TYR A 63 18.36 8.19 -8.73
C TYR A 63 18.46 6.82 -9.38
N SER A 64 17.53 5.90 -9.05
CA SER A 64 17.41 4.60 -9.71
C SER A 64 16.52 4.71 -10.95
N ALA A 65 16.99 4.18 -12.08
CA ALA A 65 16.27 4.23 -13.35
C ALA A 65 15.33 3.05 -13.58
N ASN A 66 15.44 1.99 -12.78
CA ASN A 66 14.65 0.77 -12.94
C ASN A 66 13.25 0.86 -12.34
N ASP A 67 12.95 1.96 -11.67
CA ASP A 67 11.73 2.09 -10.92
C ASP A 67 10.69 2.80 -11.76
N PRO A 68 9.43 2.34 -11.73
CA PRO A 68 8.35 3.06 -12.36
C PRO A 68 8.18 4.40 -11.65
N GLY A 69 8.61 5.47 -12.27
CA GLY A 69 8.54 6.80 -11.71
C GLY A 69 8.61 7.86 -12.78
N ILE A 70 8.08 9.02 -12.47
CA ILE A 70 8.07 10.18 -13.34
C ILE A 70 9.35 10.98 -13.11
N GLY A 71 10.35 10.69 -13.91
CA GLY A 71 11.58 11.49 -13.97
C GLY A 71 12.54 11.32 -12.78
N PRO A 72 13.56 12.18 -12.68
CA PRO A 72 14.63 12.08 -11.71
C PRO A 72 14.24 12.65 -10.35
N THR A 73 13.19 12.14 -9.73
CA THR A 73 12.91 12.45 -8.34
C THR A 73 13.77 11.58 -7.46
N PRO A 74 14.69 12.17 -6.69
CA PRO A 74 15.42 11.44 -5.67
C PRO A 74 14.39 10.89 -4.68
N ASN A 75 14.59 9.67 -4.20
CA ASN A 75 13.72 9.05 -3.19
C ASN A 75 12.34 8.65 -3.65
N TRP A 76 12.16 8.44 -4.93
CA TRP A 76 10.93 7.82 -5.34
C TRP A 76 10.77 6.49 -4.61
N PRO A 77 9.68 6.31 -3.90
CA PRO A 77 9.41 5.11 -3.14
C PRO A 77 9.28 3.90 -4.05
N GLY A 78 9.64 2.72 -3.55
CA GLY A 78 9.77 1.54 -4.39
C GLY A 78 11.04 1.52 -5.23
N THR A 79 11.99 2.47 -5.00
CA THR A 79 13.28 2.45 -5.67
C THR A 79 14.02 1.13 -5.43
N SER A 80 14.56 0.56 -6.48
CA SER A 80 15.37 -0.67 -6.40
C SER A 80 16.71 -0.46 -5.70
N ILE A 81 17.13 0.80 -5.58
CA ILE A 81 18.42 1.19 -5.01
C ILE A 81 18.21 2.35 -4.03
N ASN A 82 18.58 2.14 -2.78
CA ASN A 82 18.68 3.21 -1.81
C ASN A 82 20.01 3.94 -1.97
N VAL A 83 19.97 5.27 -2.05
CA VAL A 83 21.14 6.13 -2.28
C VAL A 83 21.15 7.27 -1.27
N VAL A 84 22.27 7.50 -0.58
CA VAL A 84 22.44 8.59 0.41
C VAL A 84 23.85 9.14 0.34
N PRO A 85 24.03 10.45 0.16
CA PRO A 85 23.09 11.46 -0.29
C PRO A 85 22.68 11.28 -1.76
N ARG A 86 21.72 12.02 -2.22
CA ARG A 86 21.17 11.95 -3.60
C ARG A 86 21.43 13.17 -4.44
N VAL A 87 22.09 14.11 -3.86
CA VAL A 87 22.54 15.33 -4.54
C VAL A 87 24.01 15.47 -4.23
N SER A 88 24.79 15.83 -5.22
CA SER A 88 26.18 16.17 -5.05
C SER A 88 26.30 17.45 -4.20
N ASP A 89 27.51 17.72 -3.73
CA ASP A 89 27.86 19.06 -3.23
C ASP A 89 27.96 20.08 -4.38
N GLU A 90 28.25 21.31 -4.05
CA GLU A 90 28.39 22.41 -5.01
C GLU A 90 29.62 22.27 -5.90
N SER A 91 30.61 21.47 -5.50
CA SER A 91 31.81 21.20 -6.30
C SER A 91 31.55 20.28 -7.50
N GLY A 92 30.39 19.60 -7.54
CA GLY A 92 30.08 18.60 -8.55
C GLY A 92 30.67 17.24 -8.21
N GLU A 93 30.87 16.94 -6.89
CA GLU A 93 31.28 15.65 -6.39
C GLU A 93 30.23 15.09 -5.40
N ALA A 94 30.08 13.77 -5.39
CA ALA A 94 29.21 13.07 -4.44
C ALA A 94 29.89 11.81 -3.92
N ASN A 95 30.06 11.71 -2.60
CA ASN A 95 30.43 10.48 -1.91
C ASN A 95 29.16 9.85 -1.35
N ILE A 96 28.64 8.85 -2.01
CA ILE A 96 27.35 8.27 -1.68
C ILE A 96 27.46 6.86 -1.11
N THR A 97 26.46 6.46 -0.36
CA THR A 97 26.22 5.07 0.01
C THR A 97 25.12 4.51 -0.87
N VAL A 98 25.39 3.41 -1.54
CA VAL A 98 24.48 2.66 -2.41
C VAL A 98 24.08 1.38 -1.67
N GLN A 99 22.77 1.07 -1.67
CA GLN A 99 22.23 -0.13 -1.07
C GLN A 99 21.08 -0.67 -1.94
N PRO A 100 21.27 -1.78 -2.68
CA PRO A 100 20.20 -2.36 -3.47
C PRO A 100 19.16 -3.01 -2.55
N LYS A 101 17.89 -2.85 -2.93
CA LYS A 101 16.73 -3.45 -2.23
C LYS A 101 16.35 -4.80 -2.82
N ARG A 102 16.68 -5.08 -4.05
CA ARG A 102 16.34 -6.31 -4.77
C ARG A 102 17.49 -6.77 -5.65
N SER A 103 17.47 -8.04 -6.02
CA SER A 103 18.38 -8.61 -7.00
C SER A 103 18.00 -8.20 -8.44
N GLY A 104 18.94 -8.33 -9.33
CA GLY A 104 18.82 -8.05 -10.76
C GLY A 104 19.88 -7.07 -11.25
N GLU A 105 19.80 -6.72 -12.50
CA GLU A 105 20.60 -5.65 -13.10
C GLU A 105 19.88 -4.32 -12.82
N LEU A 106 20.45 -3.50 -11.95
CA LEU A 106 19.90 -2.23 -11.52
C LEU A 106 20.69 -1.09 -12.12
N LEU A 107 20.01 -0.03 -12.54
CA LEU A 107 20.63 1.11 -13.20
C LEU A 107 20.54 2.35 -12.30
N LEU A 108 21.71 2.83 -11.85
CA LEU A 108 21.85 4.11 -11.17
C LEU A 108 22.07 5.21 -12.20
N LYS A 109 21.25 6.25 -12.17
CA LYS A 109 21.37 7.42 -13.03
C LYS A 109 21.78 8.66 -12.26
N VAL A 110 22.53 9.50 -12.93
CA VAL A 110 22.87 10.85 -12.46
C VAL A 110 22.49 11.86 -13.52
N ARG A 111 22.08 13.04 -13.08
CA ARG A 111 21.74 14.16 -13.98
C ARG A 111 22.13 15.48 -13.37
N SER A 112 22.92 16.26 -14.10
CA SER A 112 23.28 17.62 -13.74
C SER A 112 22.14 18.60 -14.06
N ILE A 113 22.15 19.75 -13.41
CA ILE A 113 21.23 20.86 -13.75
C ILE A 113 21.45 21.39 -15.17
N SER A 114 22.63 21.16 -15.75
CA SER A 114 22.94 21.50 -17.15
C SER A 114 22.35 20.48 -18.16
N GLY A 115 21.70 19.40 -17.69
CA GLY A 115 21.03 18.40 -18.52
C GLY A 115 21.92 17.22 -18.93
N VAL A 116 23.21 17.21 -18.58
CA VAL A 116 24.11 16.07 -18.83
C VAL A 116 23.73 14.92 -17.90
N SER A 117 23.68 13.68 -18.44
CA SER A 117 23.35 12.47 -17.72
C SER A 117 24.49 11.45 -17.77
N GLY A 118 24.57 10.62 -16.71
CA GLY A 118 25.47 9.46 -16.65
C GLY A 118 24.73 8.26 -16.05
N GLU A 119 25.23 7.06 -16.30
CA GLU A 119 24.61 5.81 -15.85
C GLU A 119 25.67 4.86 -15.30
N LEU A 120 25.33 4.12 -14.22
CA LEU A 120 26.14 3.05 -13.65
C LEU A 120 25.28 1.80 -13.50
N LEU A 121 25.72 0.70 -14.10
CA LEU A 121 25.10 -0.61 -13.92
C LEU A 121 25.56 -1.24 -12.59
N ILE A 122 24.58 -1.69 -11.80
CA ILE A 122 24.80 -2.39 -10.54
C ILE A 122 24.24 -3.80 -10.68
N SER A 123 25.12 -4.80 -10.67
CA SER A 123 24.74 -6.20 -10.70
C SER A 123 24.49 -6.70 -9.27
N VAL A 124 23.30 -7.20 -9.01
CA VAL A 124 22.89 -7.69 -7.68
C VAL A 124 22.46 -9.15 -7.80
N PRO A 125 23.34 -10.11 -7.45
CA PRO A 125 23.01 -11.52 -7.55
C PRO A 125 21.86 -11.88 -6.61
N LYS A 126 21.04 -12.86 -7.03
CA LYS A 126 20.01 -13.43 -6.14
C LYS A 126 20.70 -14.16 -5.00
N PRO A 127 20.34 -13.88 -3.73
CA PRO A 127 20.89 -14.63 -2.61
C PRO A 127 20.56 -16.11 -2.74
N ALA A 128 21.51 -16.97 -2.36
CA ALA A 128 21.31 -18.41 -2.35
C ALA A 128 20.19 -18.78 -1.36
N LEU A 129 19.45 -19.84 -1.70
CA LEU A 129 18.44 -20.40 -0.80
C LEU A 129 19.11 -20.85 0.52
N ASP A 130 18.47 -20.57 1.67
CA ASP A 130 18.94 -20.94 3.01
C ASP A 130 18.17 -22.13 3.56
N LYS A 131 16.83 -22.05 3.53
CA LYS A 131 15.96 -23.07 4.14
C LYS A 131 14.58 -23.16 3.49
N LEU A 132 13.94 -24.32 3.69
CA LEU A 132 12.53 -24.56 3.40
C LEU A 132 11.76 -24.65 4.72
N VAL A 133 10.59 -24.01 4.78
CA VAL A 133 9.76 -23.98 6.00
C VAL A 133 8.35 -24.43 5.66
N PHE A 134 7.89 -25.52 6.28
CA PHE A 134 6.49 -25.92 6.23
C PHE A 134 5.66 -24.95 7.08
N ASN A 135 4.70 -24.25 6.49
CA ASN A 135 3.87 -23.27 7.19
C ASN A 135 2.99 -23.88 8.26
N GLN A 136 2.37 -25.02 7.92
CA GLN A 136 1.53 -25.78 8.85
C GLN A 136 1.72 -27.28 8.60
N THR A 137 1.88 -28.02 9.67
CA THR A 137 1.90 -29.49 9.62
C THR A 137 0.67 -29.99 10.35
N PRO A 138 -0.32 -30.57 9.65
CA PRO A 138 -1.51 -31.06 10.32
C PRO A 138 -1.15 -32.22 11.28
N SER A 139 -1.70 -32.18 12.48
CA SER A 139 -1.46 -33.19 13.52
C SER A 139 -2.01 -34.56 13.12
N LYS A 140 -3.03 -34.60 12.27
CA LYS A 140 -3.66 -35.81 11.74
C LYS A 140 -4.01 -35.61 10.27
N ILE A 141 -3.81 -36.68 9.48
CA ILE A 141 -4.24 -36.75 8.09
C ILE A 141 -5.13 -37.98 7.97
N TYR A 142 -6.30 -37.82 7.37
CA TYR A 142 -7.28 -38.87 7.23
C TYR A 142 -7.24 -39.48 5.81
N ASN A 143 -7.36 -40.80 5.68
CA ASN A 143 -7.44 -41.39 4.34
C ASN A 143 -8.71 -40.94 3.61
N GLY A 144 -8.59 -40.77 2.30
CA GLY A 144 -9.66 -40.22 1.45
C GLY A 144 -9.77 -38.72 1.44
N THR A 145 -9.00 -37.98 2.26
CA THR A 145 -8.99 -36.50 2.26
C THR A 145 -7.84 -35.93 1.45
N VAL A 146 -7.97 -34.67 1.11
CA VAL A 146 -6.94 -33.85 0.48
C VAL A 146 -6.47 -32.80 1.49
N THR A 147 -5.16 -32.63 1.62
CA THR A 147 -4.55 -31.64 2.54
C THR A 147 -3.52 -30.85 1.78
N LYS A 148 -3.68 -29.53 1.76
CA LYS A 148 -2.72 -28.62 1.11
C LYS A 148 -1.49 -28.43 2.01
N PHE A 149 -0.31 -28.58 1.43
CA PHE A 149 0.97 -28.27 2.07
C PHE A 149 1.56 -27.02 1.43
N LEU A 150 1.79 -26.02 2.25
CA LEU A 150 2.48 -24.80 1.86
C LEU A 150 3.90 -24.84 2.44
N VAL A 151 4.89 -24.62 1.58
CA VAL A 151 6.29 -24.56 1.97
C VAL A 151 6.89 -23.28 1.41
N ARG A 152 7.45 -22.48 2.28
CA ARG A 152 8.16 -21.26 1.91
C ARG A 152 9.64 -21.56 1.68
N ALA A 153 10.19 -21.02 0.61
CA ALA A 153 11.61 -21.02 0.34
C ALA A 153 12.19 -19.69 0.83
N ILE A 154 13.14 -19.73 1.77
CA ILE A 154 13.74 -18.54 2.38
C ILE A 154 15.21 -18.49 1.98
N ASP A 155 15.66 -17.36 1.47
CA ASP A 155 17.05 -17.14 1.10
C ASP A 155 17.92 -16.66 2.28
N LYS A 156 19.22 -16.52 2.04
CA LYS A 156 20.20 -16.07 3.04
C LYS A 156 20.02 -14.61 3.49
N ALA A 157 19.24 -13.83 2.76
CA ALA A 157 18.83 -12.48 3.17
C ALA A 157 17.53 -12.50 3.98
N ASN A 158 17.01 -13.70 4.32
CA ASN A 158 15.74 -13.94 5.01
C ASN A 158 14.52 -13.44 4.22
N ILE A 159 14.62 -13.40 2.89
CA ILE A 159 13.54 -13.02 1.98
C ILE A 159 12.88 -14.28 1.42
N GLU A 160 11.55 -14.27 1.34
CA GLU A 160 10.80 -15.36 0.71
C GLU A 160 10.99 -15.35 -0.82
N ARG A 161 11.34 -16.50 -1.37
CA ARG A 161 11.66 -16.69 -2.77
C ARG A 161 10.50 -17.38 -3.51
N ASN A 162 9.61 -16.58 -4.07
CA ASN A 162 8.47 -17.07 -4.84
C ASN A 162 8.84 -17.51 -6.27
N ASP A 163 10.06 -17.24 -6.71
CA ASP A 163 10.59 -17.62 -8.01
C ASP A 163 11.24 -19.01 -8.02
N ILE A 164 11.41 -19.64 -6.86
CA ILE A 164 12.00 -20.98 -6.72
C ILE A 164 10.88 -22.01 -6.57
N PRO A 165 10.74 -22.94 -7.51
CA PRO A 165 9.75 -23.99 -7.40
C PRO A 165 10.12 -24.98 -6.28
N VAL A 166 9.19 -25.19 -5.33
CA VAL A 166 9.34 -26.19 -4.28
C VAL A 166 8.64 -27.47 -4.71
N ILE A 167 9.38 -28.57 -4.79
CA ILE A 167 8.86 -29.87 -5.19
C ILE A 167 8.56 -30.70 -3.94
N LEU A 168 7.30 -31.06 -3.77
CA LEU A 168 6.83 -31.93 -2.69
C LEU A 168 6.78 -33.39 -3.12
N ASN A 169 7.34 -34.28 -2.30
CA ASN A 169 7.37 -35.72 -2.57
C ASN A 169 6.92 -36.52 -1.34
N SER A 170 6.24 -37.61 -1.63
CA SER A 170 5.87 -38.63 -0.65
C SER A 170 6.83 -39.81 -0.74
N SER A 171 7.31 -40.31 0.39
CA SER A 171 8.13 -41.53 0.43
C SER A 171 7.34 -42.81 0.04
N ASN A 172 6.00 -42.74 0.03
CA ASN A 172 5.15 -43.85 -0.38
C ASN A 172 3.88 -43.34 -1.12
N PRO A 173 3.96 -43.16 -2.45
CA PRO A 173 2.84 -42.68 -3.26
C PRO A 173 1.61 -43.57 -3.26
N SER A 174 1.72 -44.85 -2.85
CA SER A 174 0.56 -45.76 -2.71
C SER A 174 -0.25 -45.45 -1.44
N ILE A 175 0.36 -44.84 -0.42
CA ILE A 175 -0.30 -44.38 0.80
C ILE A 175 -0.83 -42.95 0.58
N ALA A 176 -0.01 -42.06 0.07
CA ALA A 176 -0.41 -40.70 -0.31
C ALA A 176 0.50 -40.12 -1.39
N SER A 177 -0.06 -39.34 -2.28
CA SER A 177 0.69 -38.67 -3.37
C SER A 177 0.32 -37.20 -3.47
N PHE A 178 1.28 -36.39 -3.89
CA PHE A 178 1.04 -34.95 -4.21
C PHE A 178 0.54 -34.78 -5.64
N ASP A 179 -0.28 -33.77 -5.84
CA ASP A 179 -0.51 -33.15 -7.16
C ASP A 179 0.47 -32.01 -7.42
N SER A 180 0.37 -31.39 -8.60
CA SER A 180 1.21 -30.26 -9.02
C SER A 180 0.97 -28.97 -8.22
N PHE A 181 -0.10 -28.90 -7.44
CA PHE A 181 -0.48 -27.73 -6.64
C PHE A 181 -0.10 -27.83 -5.16
N GLY A 182 0.61 -28.90 -4.78
CA GLY A 182 1.01 -29.14 -3.40
C GLY A 182 -0.07 -29.78 -2.52
N ASN A 183 -1.12 -30.31 -3.12
CA ASN A 183 -2.17 -31.02 -2.38
C ASN A 183 -1.78 -32.50 -2.19
N LEU A 184 -1.71 -32.93 -0.93
CA LEU A 184 -1.49 -34.33 -0.57
C LEU A 184 -2.82 -35.09 -0.61
N LYS A 185 -2.96 -35.98 -1.54
CA LYS A 185 -4.10 -36.91 -1.64
C LYS A 185 -3.82 -38.19 -0.81
N ALA A 186 -4.43 -38.30 0.35
CA ALA A 186 -4.29 -39.43 1.26
C ALA A 186 -5.16 -40.60 0.80
N LYS A 187 -4.54 -41.70 0.35
CA LYS A 187 -5.22 -42.88 -0.27
C LYS A 187 -5.49 -44.01 0.72
N LYS A 188 -4.49 -44.32 1.56
CA LYS A 188 -4.53 -45.45 2.50
C LYS A 188 -3.95 -45.06 3.85
N THR A 189 -4.32 -45.72 4.89
CA THR A 189 -3.70 -45.56 6.21
C THR A 189 -2.26 -46.06 6.21
N GLY A 190 -1.39 -45.37 6.94
CA GLY A 190 0.02 -45.73 7.03
C GLY A 190 0.88 -44.59 7.53
N ARG A 191 2.19 -44.80 7.60
CA ARG A 191 3.20 -43.81 7.92
C ARG A 191 4.04 -43.51 6.68
N LEU A 192 4.39 -42.25 6.48
CA LEU A 192 5.28 -41.82 5.40
C LEU A 192 6.07 -40.58 5.78
N THR A 193 7.09 -40.27 5.00
CA THR A 193 7.84 -39.05 5.09
C THR A 193 7.48 -38.16 3.90
N ILE A 194 7.13 -36.92 4.16
CA ILE A 194 6.98 -35.87 3.15
C ILE A 194 8.32 -35.15 3.06
N SER A 195 8.80 -34.89 1.85
CA SER A 195 9.99 -34.09 1.62
C SER A 195 9.66 -32.92 0.68
N ALA A 196 10.12 -31.73 1.07
CA ALA A 196 10.16 -30.55 0.23
C ALA A 196 11.59 -30.40 -0.30
N ASN A 197 11.73 -30.14 -1.60
CA ASN A 197 13.05 -29.98 -2.25
C ASN A 197 13.00 -28.72 -3.12
N ALA A 198 14.01 -27.90 -3.01
CA ALA A 198 14.24 -26.77 -3.88
C ALA A 198 15.74 -26.52 -4.01
N GLU A 199 16.25 -26.39 -5.22
CA GLU A 199 17.70 -26.32 -5.47
C GLU A 199 18.47 -27.45 -4.72
N ASN A 200 19.39 -27.07 -3.84
CA ASN A 200 20.18 -28.00 -3.04
C ASN A 200 19.64 -28.17 -1.61
N ILE A 201 18.50 -27.53 -1.28
CA ILE A 201 17.90 -27.58 0.06
C ILE A 201 16.78 -28.62 0.10
N LYS A 202 16.77 -29.38 1.17
CA LYS A 202 15.78 -30.41 1.41
C LYS A 202 15.30 -30.40 2.85
N GLU A 203 13.98 -30.30 3.04
CA GLU A 203 13.32 -30.40 4.34
C GLU A 203 12.41 -31.65 4.38
N LYS A 204 12.25 -32.25 5.56
CA LYS A 204 11.46 -33.48 5.72
C LYS A 204 10.62 -33.46 6.98
N ILE A 205 9.38 -33.93 6.84
CA ILE A 205 8.47 -34.16 7.97
C ILE A 205 7.92 -35.60 7.93
N LYS A 206 7.69 -36.21 9.10
CA LYS A 206 7.05 -37.54 9.24
C LYS A 206 5.56 -37.31 9.50
N VAL A 207 4.71 -37.97 8.73
CA VAL A 207 3.26 -37.90 8.87
C VAL A 207 2.64 -39.29 8.99
N ARG A 208 1.46 -39.36 9.63
CA ARG A 208 0.67 -40.57 9.75
C ARG A 208 -0.72 -40.34 9.17
N ILE A 209 -1.12 -41.21 8.24
CA ILE A 209 -2.48 -41.23 7.71
C ILE A 209 -3.27 -42.27 8.51
N ILE A 210 -4.39 -41.81 9.06
CA ILE A 210 -5.29 -42.61 9.89
C ILE A 210 -6.61 -42.84 9.17
N LYS A 211 -7.43 -43.80 9.69
CA LYS A 211 -8.74 -44.10 9.12
C LYS A 211 -9.68 -42.90 9.24
N ASN A 212 -10.32 -42.54 8.14
CA ASN A 212 -11.35 -41.51 8.13
C ASN A 212 -12.63 -42.04 8.80
N PRO A 213 -13.10 -41.45 9.89
CA PRO A 213 -14.29 -41.89 10.60
C PRO A 213 -15.59 -41.27 10.06
N VAL A 214 -15.54 -40.36 9.06
CA VAL A 214 -16.71 -39.69 8.49
C VAL A 214 -17.66 -40.68 7.83
N GLN A 215 -18.97 -40.47 8.05
CA GLN A 215 -20.06 -41.21 7.41
C GLN A 215 -21.05 -40.27 6.69
N SER A 216 -21.14 -39.02 7.10
CA SER A 216 -21.94 -38.00 6.45
C SER A 216 -21.40 -36.61 6.72
N LEU A 217 -21.77 -35.66 5.89
CA LEU A 217 -21.60 -34.21 6.08
C LEU A 217 -22.96 -33.56 6.21
N ASN A 218 -22.99 -32.46 6.93
CA ASN A 218 -24.14 -31.56 7.00
C ASN A 218 -23.66 -30.13 6.78
N LEU A 219 -24.05 -29.55 5.65
CA LEU A 219 -23.79 -28.16 5.31
C LEU A 219 -25.00 -27.30 5.71
N ASN A 220 -24.77 -26.24 6.47
CA ASN A 220 -25.81 -25.33 6.86
C ASN A 220 -25.35 -23.86 6.69
N PHE A 221 -26.32 -23.02 6.31
CA PHE A 221 -26.32 -21.56 6.36
C PHE A 221 -27.77 -21.09 6.38
N GLU A 222 -27.98 -19.91 6.95
CA GLU A 222 -29.35 -19.48 7.29
C GLU A 222 -30.07 -18.80 6.11
N GLN A 223 -29.31 -18.07 5.27
CA GLN A 223 -29.89 -17.26 4.21
C GLN A 223 -30.14 -18.09 2.96
N GLU A 224 -31.36 -18.04 2.43
CA GLU A 224 -31.71 -18.60 1.12
C GLU A 224 -31.50 -17.60 -0.02
N GLN A 225 -31.42 -16.31 0.31
CA GLN A 225 -31.12 -15.24 -0.62
C GLN A 225 -30.19 -14.21 0.02
N ILE A 226 -29.18 -13.78 -0.73
CA ILE A 226 -28.21 -12.72 -0.37
C ILE A 226 -28.06 -11.78 -1.56
N ARG A 227 -27.39 -10.62 -1.35
CA ARG A 227 -26.99 -9.71 -2.45
C ARG A 227 -25.55 -10.01 -2.86
N THR A 228 -25.15 -9.55 -4.04
CA THR A 228 -23.73 -9.49 -4.43
C THR A 228 -22.96 -8.73 -3.34
N GLY A 229 -21.79 -9.23 -2.97
CA GLY A 229 -20.95 -8.66 -1.92
C GLY A 229 -21.37 -8.94 -0.47
N ASP A 230 -22.54 -9.55 -0.22
CA ASP A 230 -22.85 -10.04 1.12
C ASP A 230 -22.08 -11.35 1.38
N VAL A 231 -21.40 -11.44 2.51
CA VAL A 231 -20.63 -12.63 2.89
C VAL A 231 -21.54 -13.63 3.57
N LEU A 232 -21.57 -14.84 3.02
CA LEU A 232 -22.31 -15.97 3.57
C LEU A 232 -21.37 -16.88 4.37
N ASN A 233 -21.63 -17.01 5.66
CA ASN A 233 -20.84 -17.85 6.56
C ASN A 233 -21.37 -19.30 6.54
N LEU A 234 -20.55 -20.22 6.08
CA LEU A 234 -20.87 -21.62 5.90
C LEU A 234 -20.50 -22.43 7.14
N LYS A 235 -21.42 -23.27 7.61
CA LYS A 235 -21.16 -24.21 8.71
C LYS A 235 -21.31 -25.63 8.19
N ALA A 236 -20.22 -26.41 8.21
CA ALA A 236 -20.26 -27.79 7.83
C ALA A 236 -19.79 -28.70 8.98
N ASN A 237 -20.56 -29.75 9.27
CA ASN A 237 -20.24 -30.70 10.28
C ASN A 237 -20.01 -32.08 9.66
N ALA A 238 -18.86 -32.67 9.92
CA ALA A 238 -18.59 -34.06 9.57
C ALA A 238 -19.05 -34.99 10.73
N LEU A 239 -19.85 -36.00 10.41
CA LEU A 239 -20.47 -36.89 11.38
C LEU A 239 -19.92 -38.31 11.21
N ASN A 240 -19.68 -39.00 12.33
CA ASN A 240 -19.36 -40.43 12.34
C ASN A 240 -20.62 -41.29 12.31
N LYS A 241 -20.47 -42.61 12.32
CA LYS A 241 -21.56 -43.60 12.27
C LYS A 241 -22.60 -43.46 13.39
N SER A 242 -22.22 -42.90 14.54
CA SER A 242 -23.14 -42.63 15.67
C SER A 242 -23.73 -41.25 15.65
N GLY A 243 -23.51 -40.43 14.60
CA GLY A 243 -23.99 -39.04 14.48
C GLY A 243 -23.17 -38.03 15.29
N LYS A 244 -22.03 -38.44 15.85
CA LYS A 244 -21.17 -37.50 16.60
C LYS A 244 -20.31 -36.68 15.66
N ILE A 245 -20.20 -35.38 15.93
CA ILE A 245 -19.35 -34.44 15.19
C ILE A 245 -17.87 -34.77 15.38
N ILE A 246 -17.12 -34.70 14.28
CA ILE A 246 -15.67 -34.86 14.23
C ILE A 246 -15.07 -33.47 13.94
N SER A 247 -14.46 -32.86 14.92
CA SER A 247 -14.00 -31.44 14.87
C SER A 247 -12.69 -31.24 14.11
N ASP A 248 -11.86 -32.26 13.93
CA ASP A 248 -10.50 -32.15 13.39
C ASP A 248 -10.35 -32.74 11.97
N ILE A 249 -11.48 -32.94 11.27
CA ILE A 249 -11.49 -33.41 9.90
C ILE A 249 -11.43 -32.22 8.92
N PRO A 250 -10.57 -32.27 7.90
CA PRO A 250 -10.59 -31.22 6.88
C PRO A 250 -11.87 -31.29 6.05
N ILE A 251 -12.56 -30.18 5.97
CA ILE A 251 -13.70 -29.94 5.11
C ILE A 251 -13.29 -28.89 4.09
N SER A 252 -13.47 -29.18 2.82
CA SER A 252 -13.23 -28.22 1.74
C SER A 252 -14.57 -27.72 1.20
N PHE A 253 -14.58 -26.43 0.86
CA PHE A 253 -15.74 -25.78 0.28
C PHE A 253 -15.48 -25.47 -1.20
N SER A 254 -16.50 -25.58 -2.01
CA SER A 254 -16.50 -25.17 -3.40
C SER A 254 -17.88 -24.66 -3.79
N PHE A 255 -17.97 -23.95 -4.88
CA PHE A 255 -19.25 -23.57 -5.44
C PHE A 255 -19.31 -23.81 -6.95
N SER A 256 -20.51 -23.97 -7.45
CA SER A 256 -20.86 -23.85 -8.85
C SER A 256 -21.99 -22.83 -8.99
N GLY A 257 -21.96 -22.03 -10.03
CA GLY A 257 -22.94 -20.97 -10.20
C GLY A 257 -23.57 -20.98 -11.59
N ARG A 258 -24.82 -20.52 -11.64
CA ARG A 258 -25.57 -20.30 -12.87
C ARG A 258 -26.08 -18.86 -12.86
N ALA A 259 -25.78 -18.10 -13.93
CA ALA A 259 -26.29 -16.75 -14.10
C ALA A 259 -27.82 -16.68 -14.05
N ASP A 260 -28.38 -15.61 -13.55
CA ASP A 260 -29.82 -15.42 -13.35
C ASP A 260 -30.57 -15.38 -14.71
N TYR A 261 -29.97 -14.78 -15.71
CA TYR A 261 -30.54 -14.64 -17.07
C TYR A 261 -30.01 -15.65 -18.09
N GLY A 262 -29.52 -16.80 -17.65
CA GLY A 262 -28.96 -17.81 -18.53
C GLY A 262 -27.75 -17.29 -19.33
N GLU A 263 -27.80 -17.48 -20.66
CA GLU A 263 -26.73 -17.05 -21.57
C GLU A 263 -26.60 -15.51 -21.73
N TYR A 264 -27.62 -14.75 -21.35
CA TYR A 264 -27.59 -13.27 -21.39
C TYR A 264 -27.09 -12.63 -20.11
N GLY A 265 -26.93 -13.41 -19.03
CA GLY A 265 -26.37 -12.94 -17.78
C GLY A 265 -24.84 -13.00 -17.75
N LEU A 266 -24.24 -12.22 -16.86
CA LEU A 266 -22.80 -12.36 -16.59
C LEU A 266 -22.51 -13.76 -16.04
N PRO A 267 -21.37 -14.38 -16.39
CA PRO A 267 -20.97 -15.64 -15.83
C PRO A 267 -20.96 -15.59 -14.30
N ALA A 268 -21.40 -16.65 -13.64
CA ALA A 268 -21.36 -16.73 -12.19
C ALA A 268 -19.91 -16.63 -11.69
N SER A 269 -19.66 -15.66 -10.83
CA SER A 269 -18.34 -15.35 -10.26
C SER A 269 -18.44 -15.08 -8.78
N GLY A 270 -17.41 -15.43 -8.03
CA GLY A 270 -17.34 -15.23 -6.58
C GLY A 270 -16.09 -15.82 -5.98
N LEU A 271 -15.99 -15.72 -4.67
CA LEU A 271 -14.91 -16.26 -3.85
C LEU A 271 -15.47 -17.15 -2.76
N ILE A 272 -14.81 -18.30 -2.52
CA ILE A 272 -15.05 -19.14 -1.36
C ILE A 272 -13.72 -19.43 -0.68
N THR A 273 -13.70 -19.30 0.64
CA THR A 273 -12.49 -19.50 1.44
C THR A 273 -12.49 -20.84 2.16
N ASP A 274 -11.30 -21.29 2.55
CA ASP A 274 -11.15 -22.56 3.27
C ASP A 274 -11.79 -22.53 4.67
N ASP A 275 -11.96 -21.36 5.26
CA ASP A 275 -12.64 -21.15 6.54
C ASP A 275 -14.17 -21.08 6.44
N GLY A 276 -14.71 -21.23 5.23
CA GLY A 276 -16.15 -21.34 4.99
C GLY A 276 -16.86 -20.02 4.80
N ARG A 277 -16.20 -19.00 4.25
CA ARG A 277 -16.84 -17.75 3.82
C ARG A 277 -17.04 -17.77 2.31
N PHE A 278 -18.22 -17.41 1.86
CA PHE A 278 -18.57 -17.29 0.45
C PHE A 278 -19.09 -15.88 0.16
N VAL A 279 -18.64 -15.30 -0.95
CA VAL A 279 -19.16 -14.05 -1.50
C VAL A 279 -19.34 -14.19 -3.00
N ALA A 280 -20.46 -13.70 -3.55
CA ALA A 280 -20.70 -13.65 -4.97
C ALA A 280 -20.42 -12.27 -5.55
N GLU A 281 -19.80 -12.24 -6.71
CA GLU A 281 -19.55 -11.01 -7.50
C GLU A 281 -20.68 -10.72 -8.50
N THR A 282 -21.42 -11.76 -8.91
CA THR A 282 -22.51 -11.64 -9.90
C THR A 282 -23.80 -12.29 -9.39
N ALA A 283 -24.92 -11.75 -9.83
CA ALA A 283 -26.24 -12.34 -9.52
C ALA A 283 -26.44 -13.69 -10.17
N GLY A 284 -27.16 -14.60 -9.50
CA GLY A 284 -27.42 -15.93 -9.99
C GLY A 284 -27.78 -16.93 -8.89
N PHE A 285 -27.76 -18.21 -9.23
CA PHE A 285 -27.96 -19.31 -8.31
C PHE A 285 -26.64 -20.01 -8.05
N TYR A 286 -26.24 -20.12 -6.80
CA TYR A 286 -24.96 -20.72 -6.40
C TYR A 286 -25.21 -21.94 -5.55
N THR A 287 -24.75 -23.10 -6.03
CA THR A 287 -24.74 -24.33 -5.26
C THR A 287 -23.40 -24.45 -4.53
N ILE A 288 -23.47 -24.34 -3.22
CA ILE A 288 -22.32 -24.51 -2.33
C ILE A 288 -22.19 -25.99 -2.01
N THR A 289 -20.97 -26.51 -2.09
CA THR A 289 -20.63 -27.90 -1.79
C THR A 289 -19.60 -27.94 -0.67
N ALA A 290 -19.93 -28.60 0.43
CA ALA A 290 -18.94 -29.01 1.43
C ALA A 290 -18.53 -30.44 1.17
N SER A 291 -17.25 -30.78 1.26
CA SER A 291 -16.74 -32.14 1.01
C SER A 291 -15.65 -32.54 2.00
N SER A 292 -15.64 -33.82 2.37
CA SER A 292 -14.57 -34.45 3.14
C SER A 292 -14.39 -35.91 2.71
N GLY A 293 -13.32 -36.17 1.98
CA GLY A 293 -13.09 -37.49 1.37
C GLY A 293 -14.14 -37.81 0.33
N ALA A 294 -14.86 -38.93 0.55
CA ALA A 294 -15.93 -39.41 -0.34
C ALA A 294 -17.32 -38.83 0.00
N TYR A 295 -17.42 -38.06 1.05
CA TYR A 295 -18.69 -37.49 1.53
C TYR A 295 -18.82 -36.03 1.15
N SER A 296 -20.00 -35.64 0.69
CA SER A 296 -20.34 -34.26 0.37
C SER A 296 -21.77 -33.93 0.75
N ASP A 297 -22.03 -32.68 0.98
CA ASP A 297 -23.37 -32.13 1.12
C ASP A 297 -23.46 -30.80 0.36
N GLN A 298 -24.66 -30.47 -0.13
CA GLN A 298 -24.87 -29.30 -1.02
C GLN A 298 -26.09 -28.52 -0.59
N LYS A 299 -25.99 -27.19 -0.73
CA LYS A 299 -27.11 -26.27 -0.51
C LYS A 299 -27.02 -25.13 -1.53
N THR A 300 -28.15 -24.69 -2.04
CA THR A 300 -28.21 -23.62 -3.04
C THR A 300 -28.66 -22.30 -2.39
N VAL A 301 -28.03 -21.19 -2.76
CA VAL A 301 -28.41 -19.83 -2.41
C VAL A 301 -28.69 -19.03 -3.66
N LYS A 302 -29.72 -18.18 -3.62
CA LYS A 302 -29.99 -17.18 -4.66
C LYS A 302 -29.23 -15.91 -4.33
N VAL A 303 -28.52 -15.35 -5.32
CA VAL A 303 -27.82 -14.07 -5.22
C VAL A 303 -28.51 -13.05 -6.12
N VAL A 304 -28.91 -11.93 -5.55
CA VAL A 304 -29.51 -10.80 -6.28
C VAL A 304 -28.50 -9.65 -6.37
N PRO A 305 -28.61 -8.75 -7.35
CA PRO A 305 -27.74 -7.58 -7.43
C PRO A 305 -27.86 -6.73 -6.17
N ARG A 306 -26.75 -6.12 -5.71
CA ARG A 306 -26.77 -5.15 -4.62
C ARG A 306 -27.55 -3.89 -5.01
N ALA A 307 -27.32 -3.35 -6.22
CA ALA A 307 -28.10 -2.28 -6.86
C ALA A 307 -28.42 -1.10 -5.92
N VAL A 308 -27.41 -0.60 -5.21
CA VAL A 308 -27.50 0.62 -4.41
C VAL A 308 -26.76 1.72 -5.14
N GLU A 309 -27.46 2.82 -5.44
CA GLU A 309 -26.89 3.98 -6.10
C GLU A 309 -27.33 5.25 -5.39
N LYS A 310 -26.43 6.20 -5.23
CA LYS A 310 -26.63 7.50 -4.61
C LYS A 310 -26.24 8.60 -5.58
N ASP A 311 -27.13 9.57 -5.74
CA ASP A 311 -26.82 10.77 -6.51
C ASP A 311 -25.76 11.62 -5.78
N VAL A 312 -24.70 11.98 -6.49
CA VAL A 312 -23.67 12.91 -6.03
C VAL A 312 -23.80 14.20 -6.83
N LYS A 313 -24.02 15.32 -6.15
CA LYS A 313 -24.25 16.62 -6.77
C LYS A 313 -23.11 17.59 -6.47
N LEU A 314 -22.60 18.27 -7.49
CA LEU A 314 -21.73 19.40 -7.30
C LEU A 314 -22.53 20.56 -6.66
N ILE A 315 -22.06 21.03 -5.51
CA ILE A 315 -22.66 22.16 -4.81
C ILE A 315 -21.91 23.46 -5.13
N GLY A 316 -20.58 23.41 -5.14
CA GLY A 316 -19.75 24.55 -5.45
C GLY A 316 -18.39 24.15 -5.96
N HIS A 317 -17.65 25.12 -6.41
CA HIS A 317 -16.34 24.96 -7.00
C HIS A 317 -15.48 26.19 -6.67
N GLY A 318 -14.29 25.96 -6.14
CA GLY A 318 -13.25 26.98 -5.95
C GLY A 318 -12.10 26.69 -6.92
N LEU A 319 -11.62 27.71 -7.62
CA LEU A 319 -10.57 27.57 -8.63
C LEU A 319 -9.35 28.42 -8.27
N VAL A 320 -8.17 27.80 -8.37
CA VAL A 320 -6.88 28.48 -8.45
C VAL A 320 -6.29 28.13 -9.81
N SER A 321 -6.39 29.06 -10.77
CA SER A 321 -6.25 28.78 -12.20
C SER A 321 -4.83 28.44 -12.66
N ASP A 322 -3.78 28.81 -11.92
CA ASP A 322 -2.42 28.79 -12.44
C ASP A 322 -1.53 27.73 -11.75
N VAL A 323 -2.07 27.00 -10.78
CA VAL A 323 -1.31 26.02 -9.99
C VAL A 323 -2.11 24.74 -9.80
N LYS A 324 -1.41 23.63 -9.65
CA LYS A 324 -2.02 22.37 -9.27
C LYS A 324 -2.29 22.37 -7.77
N SER A 325 -3.49 21.96 -7.36
CA SER A 325 -3.79 21.76 -5.94
C SER A 325 -2.98 20.61 -5.37
N GLY A 326 -2.56 20.76 -4.11
CA GLY A 326 -2.06 19.70 -3.26
C GLY A 326 -3.15 19.14 -2.36
N ASP A 327 -2.80 18.74 -1.14
CA ASP A 327 -3.75 18.23 -0.16
C ASP A 327 -4.69 19.32 0.35
N LEU A 328 -5.76 18.91 1.02
CA LEU A 328 -6.75 19.80 1.61
C LEU A 328 -7.01 19.45 3.07
N TRP A 329 -7.42 20.47 3.85
CA TRP A 329 -7.93 20.27 5.20
C TRP A 329 -9.08 21.24 5.46
N VAL A 330 -10.21 20.71 5.98
CA VAL A 330 -11.42 21.49 6.30
C VAL A 330 -11.64 21.45 7.81
N TRP A 331 -11.95 22.63 8.40
CA TRP A 331 -12.16 22.75 9.84
C TRP A 331 -13.22 23.80 10.21
N ALA A 332 -13.71 23.74 11.44
CA ALA A 332 -14.61 24.74 12.00
C ALA A 332 -13.85 25.97 12.52
N GLY A 333 -14.37 27.15 12.28
CA GLY A 333 -13.87 28.38 12.86
C GLY A 333 -14.04 28.43 14.37
N ILE A 334 -13.18 29.19 15.04
CA ILE A 334 -13.15 29.36 16.50
C ILE A 334 -13.27 30.83 16.87
N GLY A 335 -13.59 31.11 18.17
CA GLY A 335 -13.66 32.46 18.69
C GLY A 335 -14.66 33.34 17.96
N GLU A 336 -14.20 34.44 17.36
CA GLU A 336 -15.06 35.35 16.58
C GLU A 336 -15.54 34.76 15.25
N HIS A 337 -14.94 33.66 14.83
CA HIS A 337 -15.30 32.91 13.62
C HIS A 337 -16.14 31.66 13.91
N GLU A 338 -16.61 31.48 15.14
CA GLU A 338 -17.47 30.36 15.51
C GLU A 338 -18.74 30.34 14.64
N GLY A 339 -19.08 29.14 14.13
CA GLY A 339 -20.19 28.94 13.20
C GLY A 339 -19.84 29.10 11.73
N LYS A 340 -18.61 29.53 11.39
CA LYS A 340 -18.07 29.50 10.04
C LYS A 340 -17.23 28.26 9.82
N ASP A 341 -17.04 27.92 8.55
CA ASP A 341 -16.24 26.77 8.11
C ASP A 341 -15.15 27.25 7.15
N PHE A 342 -13.97 26.66 7.29
CA PHE A 342 -12.79 27.03 6.53
C PHE A 342 -12.12 25.82 5.92
N ALA A 343 -11.37 26.05 4.84
CA ALA A 343 -10.51 25.05 4.24
C ALA A 343 -9.13 25.62 3.93
N ALA A 344 -8.11 24.79 3.96
CA ALA A 344 -6.79 25.10 3.44
C ALA A 344 -6.45 24.11 2.32
N THR A 345 -5.78 24.61 1.28
CA THR A 345 -5.25 23.79 0.19
C THR A 345 -3.79 24.11 -0.07
N GLY A 346 -2.99 23.06 -0.27
CA GLY A 346 -1.62 23.19 -0.73
C GLY A 346 -1.52 23.44 -2.23
N SER A 347 -0.29 23.51 -2.74
CA SER A 347 -0.03 23.68 -4.17
C SER A 347 1.19 22.90 -4.65
N ILE A 348 1.08 22.31 -5.84
CA ILE A 348 2.14 21.60 -6.53
C ILE A 348 2.65 22.50 -7.69
N PHE A 349 3.95 22.80 -7.69
CA PHE A 349 4.56 23.78 -8.59
C PHE A 349 3.94 25.20 -8.49
N GLY A 350 3.39 25.53 -7.32
CA GLY A 350 2.66 26.77 -7.05
C GLY A 350 3.48 27.85 -6.37
N ASN A 351 4.79 27.88 -6.56
CA ASN A 351 5.68 28.91 -5.97
C ASN A 351 5.60 28.99 -4.44
N GLY A 352 5.28 27.86 -3.75
CA GLY A 352 5.21 27.81 -2.30
C GLY A 352 3.96 28.47 -1.70
N GLU A 353 2.87 28.53 -2.42
CA GLU A 353 1.62 29.11 -1.96
C GLU A 353 0.70 28.05 -1.35
N ALA A 354 0.07 28.41 -0.22
CA ALA A 354 -1.05 27.71 0.41
C ALA A 354 -2.24 28.68 0.46
N TYR A 355 -3.42 28.21 0.11
CA TYR A 355 -4.63 29.02 0.00
C TYR A 355 -5.59 28.68 1.13
N PHE A 356 -6.17 29.73 1.75
CA PHE A 356 -7.16 29.64 2.80
C PHE A 356 -8.51 30.11 2.27
N TRP A 357 -9.55 29.33 2.56
CA TRP A 357 -10.88 29.50 1.98
C TRP A 357 -11.93 29.66 3.07
N ASP A 358 -12.89 30.58 2.86
CA ASP A 358 -14.19 30.54 3.56
C ASP A 358 -15.10 29.59 2.77
N VAL A 359 -15.46 28.49 3.40
CA VAL A 359 -16.35 27.43 2.85
C VAL A 359 -17.66 27.31 3.64
N SER A 360 -18.00 28.34 4.45
CA SER A 360 -19.25 28.38 5.22
C SER A 360 -20.49 28.27 4.35
N ASP A 361 -20.41 28.80 3.12
CA ASP A 361 -21.33 28.52 2.02
C ASP A 361 -20.61 27.74 0.93
N PRO A 362 -20.72 26.41 0.89
CA PRO A 362 -20.03 25.61 -0.12
C PRO A 362 -20.42 25.93 -1.58
N SER A 363 -21.56 26.59 -1.79
CA SER A 363 -21.96 27.04 -3.14
C SER A 363 -21.21 28.29 -3.60
N ASN A 364 -20.50 28.97 -2.70
CA ASN A 364 -19.83 30.23 -2.96
C ASN A 364 -18.50 30.34 -2.20
N MET A 365 -17.67 29.32 -2.33
CA MET A 365 -16.36 29.25 -1.69
C MET A 365 -15.45 30.41 -2.15
N LYS A 366 -14.69 30.99 -1.23
CA LYS A 366 -13.83 32.14 -1.53
C LYS A 366 -12.45 31.99 -0.91
N ILE A 367 -11.40 32.28 -1.66
CA ILE A 367 -10.08 32.49 -1.10
C ILE A 367 -10.12 33.74 -0.23
N ILE A 368 -9.72 33.61 1.02
CA ILE A 368 -9.72 34.69 2.01
C ILE A 368 -8.32 35.10 2.42
N ASP A 369 -7.35 34.20 2.28
CA ASP A 369 -5.94 34.51 2.50
C ASP A 369 -5.03 33.57 1.70
N THR A 370 -3.77 33.98 1.51
CA THR A 370 -2.74 33.17 0.83
C THR A 370 -1.41 33.34 1.56
N VAL A 371 -0.90 32.22 2.07
CA VAL A 371 0.42 32.19 2.69
C VAL A 371 1.45 31.72 1.67
N LYS A 372 2.56 32.48 1.55
CA LYS A 372 3.67 32.15 0.66
C LYS A 372 4.94 31.85 1.43
N VAL A 373 5.57 30.72 1.10
CA VAL A 373 6.85 30.29 1.68
C VAL A 373 7.86 29.96 0.59
N ASP A 374 9.16 29.93 0.94
CA ASP A 374 10.19 29.49 0.01
C ASP A 374 10.10 27.96 -0.17
N ALA A 375 9.31 27.53 -1.14
CA ALA A 375 9.11 26.14 -1.52
C ALA A 375 8.69 26.05 -2.99
N ARG A 376 9.02 24.93 -3.64
CA ARG A 376 8.45 24.56 -4.94
C ARG A 376 7.01 24.03 -4.77
N ASN A 377 6.83 23.20 -3.74
CA ASN A 377 5.55 22.62 -3.38
C ASN A 377 5.22 22.88 -1.92
N VAL A 378 3.97 23.20 -1.65
CA VAL A 378 3.29 22.99 -0.39
C VAL A 378 2.38 21.80 -0.62
N ASN A 379 2.96 20.58 -0.48
CA ASN A 379 2.26 19.36 -0.83
C ASN A 379 1.11 19.07 0.14
N ASP A 380 1.36 19.28 1.41
CA ASP A 380 0.48 18.89 2.50
C ASP A 380 0.13 20.06 3.41
N VAL A 381 -1.12 20.10 3.85
CA VAL A 381 -1.67 21.06 4.79
C VAL A 381 -2.49 20.35 5.85
N LYS A 382 -2.28 20.70 7.12
CA LYS A 382 -3.05 20.17 8.24
C LYS A 382 -3.40 21.28 9.24
N VAL A 383 -4.53 21.15 9.91
CA VAL A 383 -4.92 22.05 11.01
C VAL A 383 -5.19 21.21 12.24
N SER A 384 -4.77 21.71 13.39
CA SER A 384 -5.00 21.05 14.67
C SER A 384 -6.49 20.95 15.00
N ASP A 385 -6.88 19.96 15.79
CA ASP A 385 -8.28 19.70 16.14
C ASP A 385 -8.96 20.90 16.84
N ASP A 386 -8.18 21.74 17.53
CA ASP A 386 -8.66 22.95 18.18
C ASP A 386 -8.78 24.17 17.24
N GLY A 387 -8.44 24.01 15.95
CA GLY A 387 -8.56 25.03 14.91
C GLY A 387 -7.59 26.22 15.05
N ARG A 388 -6.49 26.09 15.84
CA ARG A 388 -5.57 27.20 16.13
C ARG A 388 -4.29 27.15 15.33
N ILE A 389 -3.73 25.95 15.17
CA ILE A 389 -2.42 25.75 14.55
C ILE A 389 -2.59 25.09 13.19
N GLY A 390 -2.03 25.72 12.17
CA GLY A 390 -1.85 25.13 10.86
C GLY A 390 -0.40 24.66 10.67
N VAL A 391 -0.20 23.63 9.87
CA VAL A 391 1.12 23.19 9.39
C VAL A 391 1.06 22.99 7.89
N ILE A 392 2.05 23.55 7.20
CA ILE A 392 2.25 23.35 5.75
C ILE A 392 3.63 22.77 5.48
N SER A 393 3.69 21.76 4.61
CA SER A 393 4.96 21.14 4.21
C SER A 393 5.77 22.07 3.28
N ARG A 394 7.10 21.90 3.28
CA ARG A 394 8.03 22.64 2.40
C ARG A 394 8.90 21.69 1.62
N GLU A 395 8.69 21.61 0.33
CA GLU A 395 9.52 20.88 -0.59
C GLU A 395 10.19 21.76 -1.64
N GLY A 396 11.44 21.48 -1.93
CA GLY A 396 12.19 22.17 -2.97
C GLY A 396 12.44 23.64 -2.67
N ALA A 397 12.73 23.99 -1.41
CA ALA A 397 13.13 25.31 -1.00
C ALA A 397 14.41 25.78 -1.72
N SER A 398 14.49 27.04 -2.12
CA SER A 398 15.63 27.60 -2.88
C SER A 398 16.94 27.48 -2.12
N ASN A 399 16.88 27.65 -0.79
CA ASN A 399 18.00 27.50 0.14
C ASN A 399 18.25 26.04 0.57
N ARG A 400 17.48 25.07 0.06
CA ARG A 400 17.51 23.63 0.41
C ARG A 400 17.23 23.30 1.88
N LYS A 401 16.76 24.28 2.65
CA LYS A 401 16.26 24.08 4.01
C LYS A 401 14.76 23.82 3.97
N ASN A 402 14.39 22.66 3.57
CA ASN A 402 12.98 22.21 3.47
C ASN A 402 12.30 22.23 4.86
N GLY A 403 11.61 21.19 5.25
CA GLY A 403 10.91 21.11 6.54
C GLY A 403 9.45 21.50 6.43
N PHE A 404 8.91 22.16 7.45
CA PHE A 404 7.54 22.63 7.47
C PHE A 404 7.44 24.00 8.16
N VAL A 405 6.29 24.66 7.96
CA VAL A 405 5.98 25.97 8.55
C VAL A 405 4.77 25.82 9.45
N ILE A 406 4.84 26.43 10.63
CA ILE A 406 3.77 26.48 11.62
C ILE A 406 3.06 27.83 11.49
N LEU A 407 1.73 27.78 11.42
CA LEU A 407 0.85 28.90 11.18
C LEU A 407 -0.10 29.09 12.37
N ASP A 408 -0.44 30.34 12.68
CA ASP A 408 -1.63 30.67 13.45
C ASP A 408 -2.80 30.82 12.48
N VAL A 409 -3.77 29.94 12.57
CA VAL A 409 -4.99 29.93 11.75
C VAL A 409 -6.24 30.28 12.56
N SER A 410 -6.07 30.83 13.78
CA SER A 410 -7.18 31.26 14.64
C SER A 410 -8.03 32.34 13.96
N ASP A 411 -7.40 33.21 13.17
CA ASP A 411 -8.06 34.12 12.22
C ASP A 411 -7.74 33.68 10.78
N PRO A 412 -8.60 32.90 10.13
CA PRO A 412 -8.36 32.40 8.77
C PRO A 412 -8.35 33.50 7.69
N TYR A 413 -8.81 34.70 8.01
CA TYR A 413 -8.74 35.88 7.10
C TYR A 413 -7.40 36.60 7.18
N ASN A 414 -6.54 36.23 8.13
CA ASN A 414 -5.24 36.88 8.35
C ASN A 414 -4.25 35.86 8.97
N VAL A 415 -3.93 34.82 8.24
CA VAL A 415 -3.08 33.71 8.68
C VAL A 415 -1.65 34.19 8.90
N GLN A 416 -1.09 33.90 10.08
CA GLN A 416 0.25 34.37 10.44
C GLN A 416 1.25 33.19 10.50
N ILE A 417 2.44 33.40 9.95
CA ILE A 417 3.56 32.47 10.14
C ILE A 417 4.09 32.65 11.57
N ILE A 418 4.02 31.62 12.39
CA ILE A 418 4.58 31.60 13.73
C ILE A 418 6.07 31.27 13.68
N SER A 419 6.42 30.17 13.01
CA SER A 419 7.80 29.68 12.91
C SER A 419 7.95 28.69 11.75
N ALA A 420 9.19 28.31 11.47
CA ALA A 420 9.52 27.24 10.54
C ALA A 420 10.50 26.27 11.20
N TYR A 421 10.29 24.99 10.98
CA TYR A 421 11.17 23.94 11.49
C TYR A 421 11.83 23.18 10.34
N ASN A 422 13.17 23.10 10.34
CA ASN A 422 13.95 22.45 9.30
C ASN A 422 15.15 21.65 9.81
N ASP A 423 15.35 21.56 11.12
CA ASP A 423 16.49 20.85 11.71
C ASP A 423 16.44 19.37 11.37
N ASP A 424 17.47 18.88 10.65
CA ASP A 424 17.56 17.52 10.10
C ASP A 424 16.42 17.13 9.13
N LEU A 425 15.62 18.06 8.63
CA LEU A 425 14.54 17.84 7.67
C LEU A 425 14.88 18.33 6.25
N THR A 426 16.15 18.56 5.97
CA THR A 426 16.63 19.16 4.72
C THR A 426 16.42 18.28 3.47
N GLY A 427 16.14 16.99 3.65
CA GLY A 427 15.82 16.07 2.56
C GLY A 427 14.44 16.27 1.91
N GLY A 428 13.60 17.10 2.51
CA GLY A 428 12.21 17.37 2.10
C GLY A 428 11.22 16.74 3.07
N VAL A 429 10.15 17.48 3.33
CA VAL A 429 8.98 17.01 4.09
C VAL A 429 7.81 16.97 3.11
N HIS A 430 7.42 15.77 2.72
CA HIS A 430 6.34 15.54 1.78
C HIS A 430 4.99 15.64 2.46
N ASN A 431 4.80 14.87 3.52
CA ASN A 431 3.57 14.83 4.32
C ASN A 431 3.85 15.16 5.79
N THR A 432 2.84 15.68 6.45
CA THR A 432 2.83 16.00 7.88
C THR A 432 1.51 15.55 8.49
N PHE A 433 1.51 15.27 9.77
CA PHE A 433 0.28 15.07 10.52
C PHE A 433 0.38 15.79 11.87
N ILE A 434 -0.69 16.48 12.28
CA ILE A 434 -0.77 17.08 13.61
C ILE A 434 -1.60 16.16 14.50
N TYR A 435 -1.03 15.73 15.61
CA TYR A 435 -1.75 15.02 16.63
C TYR A 435 -1.39 15.58 18.00
N GLU A 436 -2.40 16.07 18.72
CA GLU A 436 -2.23 16.81 19.97
C GLU A 436 -1.21 17.95 19.82
N LYS A 437 -0.09 17.88 20.52
CA LYS A 437 0.97 18.88 20.55
C LYS A 437 2.20 18.50 19.73
N HIS A 438 2.03 17.61 18.75
CA HIS A 438 3.13 17.09 17.94
C HIS A 438 2.84 17.14 16.46
N VAL A 439 3.88 17.42 15.68
CA VAL A 439 3.89 17.25 14.22
C VAL A 439 4.69 16.00 13.90
N TYR A 440 4.08 15.10 13.15
CA TYR A 440 4.72 13.91 12.57
C TYR A 440 5.10 14.28 11.13
N ALA A 441 6.39 14.50 10.88
CA ALA A 441 6.89 14.99 9.60
C ALA A 441 7.62 13.89 8.84
N VAL A 442 7.11 13.53 7.66
CA VAL A 442 7.76 12.56 6.77
C VAL A 442 9.06 13.14 6.24
N ASN A 443 10.18 12.60 6.69
CA ASN A 443 11.51 13.10 6.40
C ASN A 443 12.19 12.30 5.30
N ASN A 444 12.41 12.95 4.17
CA ASN A 444 13.18 12.41 3.06
C ASN A 444 12.65 11.05 2.54
N GLY A 445 11.35 10.79 2.67
CA GLY A 445 10.71 9.54 2.23
C GLY A 445 11.27 8.28 2.91
N ARG A 446 11.79 8.38 4.15
CA ARG A 446 12.40 7.25 4.85
C ARG A 446 11.87 6.99 6.25
N LYS A 447 11.58 8.04 6.97
CA LYS A 447 11.20 8.04 8.38
C LYS A 447 10.25 9.17 8.64
N TYR A 448 9.62 9.19 9.79
CA TYR A 448 9.02 10.42 10.28
C TYR A 448 9.72 10.86 11.58
N ASP A 449 9.94 12.16 11.63
CA ASP A 449 10.40 12.86 12.83
C ASP A 449 9.19 13.35 13.61
N ILE A 450 9.25 13.29 14.93
CA ILE A 450 8.19 13.75 15.82
C ILE A 450 8.66 15.03 16.50
N ILE A 451 8.00 16.12 16.22
CA ILE A 451 8.35 17.45 16.65
C ILE A 451 7.32 17.97 17.64
N ASN A 452 7.74 18.31 18.86
CA ASN A 452 6.88 18.98 19.83
C ASN A 452 6.64 20.43 19.41
N ILE A 453 5.37 20.83 19.38
CA ILE A 453 4.89 22.17 19.04
C ILE A 453 4.04 22.79 20.16
N GLU A 454 4.18 22.33 21.41
CA GLU A 454 3.46 22.93 22.56
C GLU A 454 3.76 24.42 22.69
N ASP A 455 5.02 24.81 22.45
CA ASP A 455 5.37 26.20 22.10
C ASP A 455 5.64 26.27 20.60
N PRO A 456 4.68 26.73 19.78
CA PRO A 456 4.85 26.75 18.33
C PRO A 456 5.90 27.75 17.83
N LYS A 457 6.42 28.64 18.71
CA LYS A 457 7.53 29.53 18.40
C LYS A 457 8.90 28.85 18.54
N ASN A 458 8.98 27.82 19.37
CA ASN A 458 10.19 27.10 19.67
C ASN A 458 10.01 25.57 19.50
N PRO A 459 9.66 25.09 18.31
CA PRO A 459 9.46 23.66 18.05
C PRO A 459 10.79 22.91 18.20
N PHE A 460 10.73 21.66 18.68
CA PHE A 460 11.91 20.81 18.83
C PHE A 460 11.59 19.34 18.64
N ARG A 461 12.54 18.56 18.10
CA ARG A 461 12.38 17.13 17.88
C ARG A 461 12.42 16.35 19.20
N VAL A 462 11.42 15.51 19.41
CA VAL A 462 11.33 14.61 20.57
C VAL A 462 11.58 13.16 20.22
N GLY A 463 11.33 12.74 18.99
CA GLY A 463 11.51 11.36 18.59
C GLY A 463 11.61 11.17 17.09
N VAL A 464 11.89 9.92 16.70
CA VAL A 464 11.98 9.48 15.31
C VAL A 464 11.50 8.05 15.24
N PHE A 465 10.73 7.73 14.22
CA PHE A 465 10.46 6.35 13.83
C PHE A 465 11.04 6.05 12.46
N GLU A 466 11.87 5.04 12.38
CA GLU A 466 12.49 4.55 11.14
C GLU A 466 12.47 3.02 11.14
N LEU A 467 12.04 2.41 10.05
CA LEU A 467 12.08 0.96 9.90
C LEU A 467 13.51 0.44 9.83
N ASN A 468 13.72 -0.77 10.37
CA ASN A 468 15.01 -1.43 10.34
C ASN A 468 15.22 -2.32 9.11
N THR A 469 14.26 -2.31 8.18
CA THR A 469 14.30 -3.08 6.93
C THR A 469 15.33 -2.47 5.97
N PRO A 470 16.26 -3.24 5.41
CA PRO A 470 17.18 -2.73 4.41
C PRO A 470 16.44 -2.09 3.24
N GLY A 471 16.78 -0.83 2.97
CA GLY A 471 16.18 -0.08 1.87
C GLY A 471 14.73 0.35 2.08
N HIS A 472 14.24 0.36 3.32
CA HIS A 472 12.93 0.88 3.67
C HIS A 472 12.68 2.29 3.11
N ALA A 473 11.42 2.58 2.88
CA ALA A 473 10.93 3.91 2.52
C ALA A 473 9.60 4.15 3.23
N LEU A 474 9.24 5.41 3.40
CA LEU A 474 8.02 5.83 4.05
C LEU A 474 7.42 7.00 3.24
N HIS A 475 6.12 6.97 3.03
CA HIS A 475 5.42 8.00 2.27
C HIS A 475 4.57 8.90 3.14
N ASP A 476 3.72 8.32 3.98
CA ASP A 476 2.74 9.08 4.75
C ASP A 476 2.56 8.51 6.16
N VAL A 477 1.98 9.30 7.05
CA VAL A 477 1.63 8.93 8.41
C VAL A 477 0.32 9.59 8.83
N TRP A 478 -0.61 8.79 9.31
CA TRP A 478 -1.85 9.19 9.98
C TRP A 478 -1.75 8.86 11.46
N VAL A 479 -2.20 9.74 12.35
CA VAL A 479 -2.16 9.46 13.80
C VAL A 479 -3.55 9.58 14.40
N GLU A 480 -3.97 8.54 15.10
CA GLU A 480 -5.25 8.49 15.77
C GLU A 480 -5.17 7.67 17.05
N ASN A 481 -5.75 8.16 18.14
CA ASN A 481 -5.73 7.51 19.46
C ASN A 481 -4.31 7.14 19.96
N GLY A 482 -3.30 7.96 19.61
CA GLY A 482 -1.91 7.72 19.96
C GLY A 482 -1.25 6.55 19.24
N ILE A 483 -1.82 6.11 18.15
CA ILE A 483 -1.22 5.14 17.22
C ILE A 483 -0.96 5.84 15.89
N ALA A 484 0.28 5.79 15.43
CA ALA A 484 0.67 6.25 14.11
C ALA A 484 0.56 5.08 13.10
N TYR A 485 -0.16 5.32 12.02
CA TYR A 485 -0.33 4.41 10.89
C TYR A 485 0.48 4.95 9.73
N SER A 486 1.60 4.31 9.44
CA SER A 486 2.46 4.75 8.35
C SER A 486 2.35 3.84 7.13
N SER A 487 2.43 4.46 5.97
CA SER A 487 2.52 3.80 4.68
C SER A 487 3.99 3.75 4.23
N ASN A 488 4.47 2.54 3.95
CA ASN A 488 5.90 2.29 3.80
C ASN A 488 6.23 1.58 2.49
N TRP A 489 5.50 1.90 1.44
CA TRP A 489 5.68 1.33 0.11
C TRP A 489 5.72 -0.20 0.13
N SER A 490 6.88 -0.82 -0.13
CA SER A 490 7.02 -2.28 -0.12
C SER A 490 6.90 -2.91 1.27
N ASP A 491 7.24 -2.17 2.32
CA ASP A 491 7.05 -2.64 3.71
C ASP A 491 5.57 -2.54 4.14
N GLY A 492 4.73 -1.87 3.33
CA GLY A 492 3.29 -1.78 3.52
C GLY A 492 2.88 -0.92 4.70
N VAL A 493 1.79 -1.29 5.35
CA VAL A 493 1.28 -0.54 6.51
C VAL A 493 2.00 -0.96 7.78
N VAL A 494 2.35 0.05 8.61
CA VAL A 494 2.98 -0.17 9.92
C VAL A 494 2.25 0.65 10.97
N ALA A 495 1.83 -0.01 12.05
CA ALA A 495 1.21 0.62 13.20
C ALA A 495 2.21 0.79 14.33
N VAL A 496 2.30 1.99 14.89
CA VAL A 496 3.31 2.39 15.89
C VAL A 496 2.63 3.07 17.08
N ASP A 497 2.90 2.59 18.29
CA ASP A 497 2.50 3.25 19.53
C ASP A 497 3.34 4.51 19.75
N VAL A 498 2.69 5.65 19.71
CA VAL A 498 3.29 6.98 19.94
C VAL A 498 2.66 7.69 21.15
N GLY A 499 2.01 6.94 22.02
CA GLY A 499 1.32 7.42 23.22
C GLY A 499 -0.09 6.88 23.38
N GLY A 500 -0.40 5.77 22.67
CA GLY A 500 -1.70 5.11 22.75
C GLY A 500 -2.05 4.61 24.16
N LEU A 501 -3.27 4.81 24.58
CA LEU A 501 -3.76 4.27 25.85
C LEU A 501 -3.92 2.76 25.74
N LYS A 502 -3.43 2.03 26.72
CA LYS A 502 -3.58 0.58 26.80
C LYS A 502 -4.97 0.21 27.26
N PHE A 503 -5.72 -0.53 26.45
CA PHE A 503 -6.98 -1.16 26.84
C PHE A 503 -6.77 -2.56 27.42
N SER A 504 -7.67 -2.96 28.33
CA SER A 504 -7.71 -4.30 28.91
C SER A 504 -8.68 -5.22 28.13
N GLU A 505 -8.60 -6.54 28.36
CA GLU A 505 -9.56 -7.50 27.78
C GLU A 505 -11.01 -7.22 28.21
N LYS A 506 -11.23 -6.56 29.35
CA LYS A 506 -12.57 -6.15 29.80
C LYS A 506 -13.14 -5.04 28.93
N ASP A 507 -12.28 -4.15 28.45
CA ASP A 507 -12.68 -3.05 27.59
C ASP A 507 -13.11 -3.56 26.20
N ARG A 508 -12.51 -4.66 25.75
CA ARG A 508 -12.85 -5.32 24.48
C ARG A 508 -14.31 -5.75 24.36
N SER A 509 -14.91 -6.19 25.46
CA SER A 509 -16.29 -6.66 25.48
C SER A 509 -17.31 -5.54 25.66
N ALA A 510 -16.89 -4.37 26.09
CA ALA A 510 -17.77 -3.25 26.46
C ALA A 510 -17.92 -2.21 25.35
N VAL A 511 -16.92 -2.06 24.46
CA VAL A 511 -16.87 -1.01 23.43
C VAL A 511 -16.18 -1.55 22.18
N LYS A 512 -16.66 -1.17 21.00
CA LYS A 512 -15.92 -1.32 19.75
C LYS A 512 -14.58 -0.59 19.89
N PHE A 513 -13.47 -1.24 19.73
CA PHE A 513 -12.16 -0.60 19.89
C PHE A 513 -11.10 -1.20 18.95
N ASN A 514 -10.07 -0.40 18.70
CA ASN A 514 -8.92 -0.78 17.94
C ASN A 514 -8.07 -1.83 18.69
N PRO A 515 -7.92 -3.07 18.17
CA PRO A 515 -7.17 -4.14 18.84
C PRO A 515 -5.69 -3.82 19.08
N LEU A 516 -5.10 -2.91 18.34
CA LEU A 516 -3.72 -2.45 18.55
C LEU A 516 -3.55 -1.77 19.91
N LEU A 517 -4.61 -1.14 20.45
CA LEU A 517 -4.57 -0.52 21.78
C LEU A 517 -4.35 -1.53 22.90
N MET A 518 -4.64 -2.81 22.68
CA MET A 518 -4.28 -3.86 23.65
C MET A 518 -2.77 -4.07 23.76
N LYS A 519 -2.03 -3.76 22.71
CA LYS A 519 -0.56 -3.85 22.64
C LYS A 519 0.12 -2.53 22.99
N ALA A 520 -0.59 -1.41 22.92
CA ALA A 520 -0.10 -0.07 23.21
C ALA A 520 0.19 0.17 24.71
N GLY A 521 0.60 1.40 25.06
CA GLY A 521 0.85 1.88 26.43
C GLY A 521 2.28 1.76 26.91
N LYS A 522 3.22 1.49 25.98
CA LYS A 522 4.67 1.53 26.25
C LYS A 522 5.37 2.55 25.34
N GLY A 523 4.73 2.93 24.25
CA GLY A 523 5.22 3.94 23.33
C GLY A 523 4.93 5.36 23.82
N SER A 524 5.62 6.30 23.21
CA SER A 524 5.42 7.73 23.39
C SER A 524 5.97 8.48 22.17
N PRO A 525 5.70 9.77 22.00
CA PRO A 525 6.35 10.55 20.95
C PRO A 525 7.87 10.49 20.98
N SER A 526 8.48 10.39 22.18
CA SER A 526 9.94 10.27 22.34
C SER A 526 10.49 8.84 22.25
N ASN A 527 9.60 7.83 22.27
CA ASN A 527 9.96 6.42 22.20
C ASN A 527 8.90 5.62 21.43
N PRO A 528 8.78 5.83 20.10
CA PRO A 528 7.79 5.14 19.28
C PRO A 528 8.06 3.63 19.23
N ILE A 529 7.02 2.79 19.37
CA ILE A 529 7.12 1.33 19.41
C ILE A 529 6.20 0.71 18.37
N GLN A 530 6.76 -0.09 17.45
CA GLN A 530 5.98 -0.81 16.45
C GLN A 530 5.08 -1.87 17.13
N LEU A 531 3.79 -1.88 16.75
CA LEU A 531 2.77 -2.79 17.26
C LEU A 531 2.42 -3.92 16.28
N GLY A 532 2.45 -3.63 15.00
CA GLY A 532 2.12 -4.57 13.95
C GLY A 532 2.41 -4.00 12.56
N SER A 533 2.43 -4.87 11.56
CA SER A 533 2.65 -4.47 10.17
C SER A 533 2.08 -5.50 9.20
N PHE A 534 1.77 -5.04 7.97
CA PHE A 534 1.40 -5.92 6.86
C PHE A 534 2.09 -5.43 5.58
N PRO A 535 2.92 -6.27 4.93
CA PRO A 535 3.70 -5.86 3.77
C PRO A 535 2.83 -5.67 2.52
N ASP A 536 3.14 -4.67 1.71
CA ASP A 536 2.58 -4.53 0.38
C ASP A 536 3.43 -5.27 -0.65
N ARG A 537 2.88 -6.33 -1.22
CA ARG A 537 3.58 -7.15 -2.22
C ARG A 537 3.81 -6.44 -3.54
N LYS A 538 3.03 -5.40 -3.85
CA LYS A 538 3.18 -4.61 -5.08
C LYS A 538 4.17 -3.45 -4.92
N GLY A 539 4.47 -3.08 -3.68
CA GLY A 539 5.41 -2.02 -3.35
C GLY A 539 4.89 -0.61 -3.62
N ARG A 540 3.59 -0.39 -3.44
CA ARG A 540 2.90 0.85 -3.82
C ARG A 540 2.09 1.49 -2.70
N ASN A 541 2.21 0.99 -1.49
CA ASN A 541 1.48 1.52 -0.35
C ASN A 541 1.85 2.98 -0.08
N HIS A 542 0.89 3.85 -0.29
CA HIS A 542 0.98 5.30 -0.24
C HIS A 542 0.33 5.88 1.00
N SER A 543 -0.83 5.34 1.37
CA SER A 543 -1.62 5.81 2.49
C SER A 543 -2.05 4.65 3.39
N ALA A 544 -2.29 4.94 4.68
CA ALA A 544 -2.70 3.97 5.68
C ALA A 544 -3.75 4.61 6.60
N PHE A 545 -5.01 4.19 6.48
CA PHE A 545 -6.12 4.77 7.22
C PHE A 545 -6.75 3.74 8.17
N PRO A 546 -6.87 4.02 9.49
CA PRO A 546 -7.54 3.13 10.43
C PRO A 546 -9.04 3.15 10.21
N PHE A 547 -9.67 1.98 10.22
CA PHE A 547 -11.11 1.81 10.07
C PHE A 547 -11.65 0.79 11.07
N LEU A 548 -12.49 1.23 11.95
CA LEU A 548 -13.29 0.38 12.83
C LEU A 548 -14.70 0.29 12.27
N SER A 549 -15.07 -0.86 11.70
CA SER A 549 -16.39 -1.07 11.12
C SER A 549 -17.48 -0.97 12.19
N GLU A 550 -18.43 -0.08 11.98
CA GLU A 550 -19.58 0.08 12.87
C GLU A 550 -20.54 -1.10 12.82
N SER A 551 -20.72 -1.67 11.64
CA SER A 551 -21.62 -2.80 11.40
C SER A 551 -21.12 -4.13 11.94
N THR A 552 -19.78 -4.35 11.96
CA THR A 552 -19.19 -5.63 12.37
C THR A 552 -18.32 -5.57 13.61
N GLY A 553 -17.81 -4.38 13.97
CA GLY A 553 -16.81 -4.21 15.01
C GLY A 553 -15.40 -4.71 14.60
N SER A 554 -15.21 -5.10 13.35
CA SER A 554 -13.89 -5.48 12.84
C SER A 554 -13.02 -4.25 12.62
N PHE A 555 -11.74 -4.37 12.95
CA PHE A 555 -10.76 -3.31 12.76
C PHE A 555 -9.87 -3.61 11.56
N TYR A 556 -9.79 -2.65 10.66
CA TYR A 556 -8.96 -2.69 9.46
C TYR A 556 -7.96 -1.54 9.44
N ILE A 557 -6.84 -1.74 8.77
CA ILE A 557 -6.05 -0.65 8.21
C ILE A 557 -6.29 -0.70 6.71
N ILE A 558 -6.87 0.35 6.15
CA ILE A 558 -7.06 0.47 4.71
C ILE A 558 -5.77 1.02 4.13
N ALA A 559 -5.09 0.20 3.36
CA ALA A 559 -3.88 0.56 2.64
C ALA A 559 -4.25 1.04 1.24
N GLY A 560 -3.96 2.29 0.93
CA GLY A 560 -4.11 2.84 -0.42
C GLY A 560 -2.79 2.72 -1.20
N ASP A 561 -2.88 2.25 -2.43
CA ASP A 561 -1.76 2.30 -3.38
C ASP A 561 -1.73 3.67 -4.06
N GLU A 562 -0.56 4.20 -4.37
CA GLU A 562 -0.44 5.30 -5.33
C GLU A 562 0.07 4.78 -6.67
N VAL A 563 -0.70 5.05 -7.70
CA VAL A 563 -0.25 4.87 -9.07
C VAL A 563 -0.87 5.95 -9.93
N PHE A 564 -0.02 6.73 -10.57
CA PHE A 564 -0.49 7.67 -11.56
C PHE A 564 -1.17 6.95 -12.74
N PRO A 565 -2.20 7.55 -13.32
CA PRO A 565 -2.81 7.00 -14.51
C PRO A 565 -1.74 6.80 -15.58
N ASN A 566 -1.84 5.71 -16.31
CA ASN A 566 -1.02 5.52 -17.49
C ASN A 566 -1.30 6.67 -18.45
N GLY A 567 -0.34 7.55 -18.60
CA GLY A 567 -0.42 8.58 -19.59
C GLY A 567 -0.42 8.01 -21.03
N LEU A 568 -0.21 8.88 -21.97
CA LEU A 568 -0.13 8.56 -23.40
C LEU A 568 0.92 7.47 -23.75
N GLU A 569 1.84 7.17 -22.85
CA GLU A 569 2.85 6.11 -23.01
C GLU A 569 2.26 4.73 -23.33
N ASN A 570 1.12 4.39 -22.73
CA ASN A 570 0.47 3.12 -23.01
C ASN A 570 -0.27 3.10 -24.35
N LEU A 571 -0.77 4.24 -24.79
CA LEU A 571 -1.35 4.38 -26.12
C LEU A 571 -0.27 4.31 -27.19
N ILE A 572 0.88 4.92 -26.96
CA ILE A 572 2.03 4.90 -27.89
C ILE A 572 2.62 3.50 -28.01
N ASN A 573 2.68 2.75 -26.93
CA ASN A 573 3.31 1.42 -26.89
C ASN A 573 2.32 0.27 -27.16
N ASN A 574 1.07 0.55 -27.44
CA ASN A 574 0.02 -0.46 -27.65
C ASN A 574 -0.05 -1.53 -26.53
N LYS A 575 0.33 -1.16 -25.32
CA LYS A 575 0.23 -2.06 -24.18
C LYS A 575 -1.16 -1.94 -23.56
N PRO A 576 -1.83 -3.05 -23.27
CA PRO A 576 -3.09 -2.99 -22.53
C PRO A 576 -2.82 -2.35 -21.18
N SER A 577 -3.64 -1.38 -20.77
CA SER A 577 -3.63 -0.86 -19.42
C SER A 577 -4.07 -1.96 -18.46
N SER A 578 -3.43 -2.04 -17.32
CA SER A 578 -3.81 -2.94 -16.23
C SER A 578 -4.24 -2.13 -15.02
N PRO A 579 -5.05 -2.69 -14.10
CA PRO A 579 -5.37 -2.05 -12.83
C PRO A 579 -4.09 -1.58 -12.15
N ARG A 580 -4.07 -0.32 -11.72
CA ARG A 580 -2.84 0.33 -11.28
C ARG A 580 -2.93 0.96 -9.92
N GLY A 581 -3.58 0.38 -9.06
CA GLY A 581 -3.72 0.83 -7.69
C GLY A 581 -5.12 0.52 -7.20
N GLY A 582 -5.32 0.71 -5.94
CA GLY A 582 -6.57 0.44 -5.27
C GLY A 582 -6.42 0.55 -3.77
N PHE A 583 -7.42 0.06 -3.09
CA PHE A 583 -7.47 0.07 -1.63
C PHE A 583 -7.58 -1.36 -1.12
N HIS A 584 -6.73 -1.70 -0.18
CA HIS A 584 -6.58 -3.00 0.43
C HIS A 584 -7.11 -2.95 1.87
N PHE A 585 -8.04 -3.81 2.21
CA PHE A 585 -8.63 -3.90 3.55
C PHE A 585 -7.89 -4.95 4.36
N ILE A 586 -6.93 -4.50 5.16
CA ILE A 586 -6.10 -5.36 5.98
C ILE A 586 -6.75 -5.50 7.36
N ASN A 587 -7.26 -6.67 7.65
CA ASN A 587 -7.89 -7.01 8.93
C ASN A 587 -6.82 -7.16 10.02
N PHE A 588 -6.90 -6.32 11.04
CA PHE A 588 -6.03 -6.29 12.22
C PHE A 588 -6.73 -6.74 13.50
N ASN A 589 -7.85 -7.46 13.43
CA ASN A 589 -8.46 -8.05 14.62
C ASN A 589 -7.48 -8.93 15.41
N GLU A 590 -6.52 -9.53 14.72
CA GLU A 590 -5.37 -10.22 15.29
C GLU A 590 -4.08 -9.49 14.87
N PRO A 591 -3.58 -8.50 15.65
CA PRO A 591 -2.44 -7.67 15.24
C PRO A 591 -1.13 -8.42 14.99
N ASP A 592 -0.98 -9.63 15.52
CA ASP A 592 0.19 -10.50 15.29
C ASP A 592 0.05 -11.35 14.01
N ASN A 593 -1.15 -11.40 13.41
CA ASN A 593 -1.44 -12.19 12.22
C ASN A 593 -2.46 -11.48 11.31
N PRO A 594 -2.17 -10.24 10.87
CA PRO A 594 -3.09 -9.49 10.02
C PRO A 594 -3.27 -10.17 8.67
N LYS A 595 -4.45 -9.95 8.04
CA LYS A 595 -4.82 -10.56 6.75
C LYS A 595 -5.50 -9.56 5.85
N GLU A 596 -5.22 -9.62 4.57
CA GLU A 596 -6.03 -8.92 3.57
C GLU A 596 -7.34 -9.69 3.35
N ASP A 597 -8.46 -9.09 3.70
CA ASP A 597 -9.78 -9.67 3.50
C ASP A 597 -10.40 -9.23 2.16
N ALA A 598 -10.23 -7.97 1.77
CA ALA A 598 -10.86 -7.44 0.58
C ALA A 598 -9.99 -6.39 -0.13
N VAL A 599 -10.31 -6.15 -1.38
CA VAL A 599 -9.70 -5.09 -2.20
C VAL A 599 -10.78 -4.29 -2.95
N TYR A 600 -10.50 -3.04 -3.22
CA TYR A 600 -11.29 -2.23 -4.14
C TYR A 600 -10.39 -1.61 -5.20
N ILE A 601 -10.55 -2.04 -6.45
CA ILE A 601 -9.71 -1.64 -7.58
C ILE A 601 -10.62 -1.22 -8.73
N VAL A 602 -10.53 0.06 -9.11
CA VAL A 602 -11.19 0.56 -10.34
C VAL A 602 -10.28 0.22 -11.52
N PRO A 603 -10.75 -0.57 -12.50
CA PRO A 603 -9.94 -0.95 -13.64
C PRO A 603 -9.41 0.27 -14.40
N GLU A 604 -8.11 0.23 -14.75
CA GLU A 604 -7.41 1.26 -15.55
C GLU A 604 -7.29 2.64 -14.90
N ALA A 605 -7.72 2.80 -13.65
CA ALA A 605 -7.58 4.03 -12.88
C ALA A 605 -6.36 4.00 -11.97
N GLY A 606 -5.76 5.14 -11.73
CA GLY A 606 -4.79 5.36 -10.66
C GLY A 606 -5.49 5.77 -9.37
N SER A 607 -4.99 5.34 -8.22
CA SER A 607 -5.51 5.68 -6.90
C SER A 607 -4.58 6.61 -6.13
N HIS A 608 -5.11 7.33 -5.15
CA HIS A 608 -4.37 8.22 -4.27
C HIS A 608 -4.90 8.14 -2.83
N ASN A 609 -5.46 9.21 -2.27
CA ASN A 609 -5.90 9.26 -0.89
C ASN A 609 -7.31 8.70 -0.67
N GLN A 610 -7.59 8.33 0.56
CA GLN A 610 -8.90 7.89 1.01
C GLN A 610 -9.30 8.58 2.32
N TRP A 611 -10.60 8.53 2.59
CA TRP A 611 -11.18 8.86 3.88
C TRP A 611 -12.33 7.92 4.20
N VAL A 612 -12.52 7.60 5.47
CA VAL A 612 -13.66 6.80 5.91
C VAL A 612 -14.53 7.64 6.83
N TYR A 613 -15.83 7.56 6.61
CA TYR A 613 -16.84 8.13 7.48
C TYR A 613 -17.96 7.11 7.66
N ASP A 614 -18.25 6.73 8.90
CA ASP A 614 -19.09 5.58 9.23
C ASP A 614 -18.59 4.32 8.46
N ASP A 615 -19.46 3.52 7.89
CA ASP A 615 -19.07 2.41 7.02
C ASP A 615 -19.07 2.84 5.51
N ILE A 616 -18.63 4.06 5.21
CA ILE A 616 -18.49 4.59 3.85
C ILE A 616 -17.03 4.97 3.58
N LEU A 617 -16.46 4.43 2.50
CA LEU A 617 -15.15 4.82 2.00
C LEU A 617 -15.28 5.85 0.88
N LEU A 618 -14.56 6.95 1.03
CA LEU A 618 -14.31 7.94 -0.02
C LEU A 618 -12.93 7.67 -0.60
N ALA A 619 -12.86 7.30 -1.86
CA ALA A 619 -11.64 6.84 -2.53
C ALA A 619 -11.31 7.72 -3.73
N ALA A 620 -10.18 8.43 -3.69
CA ALA A 620 -9.71 9.25 -4.80
C ALA A 620 -9.00 8.39 -5.84
N PHE A 621 -9.42 8.54 -7.10
CA PHE A 621 -8.90 7.78 -8.24
C PHE A 621 -8.47 8.69 -9.38
N TYR A 622 -7.73 9.75 -9.11
CA TYR A 622 -7.24 10.69 -10.13
C TYR A 622 -8.26 10.95 -11.25
N GLN A 623 -7.99 10.42 -12.47
CA GLN A 623 -8.85 10.59 -13.64
C GLN A 623 -10.23 9.90 -13.54
N ALA A 624 -10.38 8.95 -12.62
CA ALA A 624 -11.68 8.32 -12.36
C ALA A 624 -12.48 9.02 -11.24
N GLY A 625 -11.99 10.16 -10.76
CA GLY A 625 -12.70 11.02 -9.82
C GLY A 625 -12.73 10.48 -8.40
N ILE A 626 -13.76 10.86 -7.65
CA ILE A 626 -14.05 10.30 -6.33
C ILE A 626 -15.01 9.13 -6.46
N ARG A 627 -14.74 8.04 -5.75
CA ARG A 627 -15.59 6.87 -5.63
C ARG A 627 -16.10 6.72 -4.21
N ILE A 628 -17.35 6.35 -4.07
CA ILE A 628 -18.04 6.23 -2.78
C ILE A 628 -18.49 4.78 -2.64
N LEU A 629 -18.00 4.12 -1.60
CA LEU A 629 -18.25 2.70 -1.37
C LEU A 629 -19.00 2.46 -0.06
N ASP A 630 -19.95 1.54 -0.12
CA ASP A 630 -20.52 0.89 1.07
C ASP A 630 -19.57 -0.23 1.54
N ILE A 631 -18.89 0.02 2.65
CA ILE A 631 -17.98 -0.92 3.30
C ILE A 631 -18.60 -1.51 4.59
N SER A 632 -19.92 -1.45 4.71
CA SER A 632 -20.66 -2.09 5.80
C SER A 632 -20.71 -3.61 5.67
N GLY A 633 -20.91 -4.30 6.79
CA GLY A 633 -20.92 -5.76 6.86
C GLY A 633 -19.54 -6.38 6.72
N GLU A 634 -19.49 -7.70 6.64
CA GLU A 634 -18.22 -8.40 6.44
C GLU A 634 -17.66 -8.15 5.04
N LEU A 635 -16.36 -7.89 4.96
CA LEU A 635 -15.65 -7.61 3.71
C LEU A 635 -14.88 -8.85 3.24
N LEU A 636 -14.99 -9.19 1.97
CA LEU A 636 -14.27 -10.32 1.38
C LEU A 636 -14.13 -10.15 -0.14
N GLY A 637 -12.93 -10.32 -0.70
CA GLY A 637 -12.68 -10.35 -2.12
C GLY A 637 -12.73 -8.98 -2.82
N ASP A 638 -13.20 -8.92 -4.05
CA ASP A 638 -13.16 -7.72 -4.90
C ASP A 638 -14.46 -6.91 -4.79
N LEU A 639 -14.41 -5.82 -4.03
CA LEU A 639 -15.58 -4.97 -3.72
C LEU A 639 -16.13 -4.24 -4.97
N TYR A 640 -15.26 -3.95 -5.95
CA TYR A 640 -15.70 -3.33 -7.21
C TYR A 640 -16.61 -4.28 -8.01
N LYS A 641 -16.18 -5.53 -8.18
CA LYS A 641 -16.98 -6.55 -8.88
C LYS A 641 -18.27 -6.90 -8.16
N GLN A 642 -18.31 -6.75 -6.87
CA GLN A 642 -19.49 -7.00 -6.02
C GLN A 642 -20.55 -5.90 -6.11
N GLY A 643 -20.24 -4.77 -6.78
CA GLY A 643 -21.16 -3.63 -6.88
C GLY A 643 -21.33 -2.90 -5.54
N ARG A 644 -20.28 -2.82 -4.72
CA ARG A 644 -20.29 -2.05 -3.47
C ARG A 644 -20.05 -0.56 -3.67
N GLU A 645 -19.68 -0.12 -4.87
CA GLU A 645 -19.69 1.28 -5.24
C GLU A 645 -21.14 1.78 -5.25
N ILE A 646 -21.43 2.81 -4.47
CA ILE A 646 -22.77 3.39 -4.31
C ILE A 646 -22.89 4.77 -4.95
N GLY A 647 -21.80 5.35 -5.40
CA GLY A 647 -21.80 6.63 -6.11
C GLY A 647 -20.39 7.01 -6.52
N TYR A 648 -20.31 7.93 -7.47
CA TYR A 648 -19.05 8.52 -7.93
C TYR A 648 -19.29 9.93 -8.44
N PHE A 649 -18.23 10.74 -8.51
CA PHE A 649 -18.25 12.04 -9.13
C PHE A 649 -16.96 12.31 -9.88
N LEU A 650 -17.07 12.82 -11.11
CA LEU A 650 -15.96 13.24 -11.96
C LEU A 650 -15.93 14.76 -12.01
N PRO A 651 -15.13 15.45 -11.18
CA PRO A 651 -15.00 16.88 -11.27
C PRO A 651 -14.37 17.25 -12.61
N GLN A 652 -15.01 18.15 -13.32
CA GLN A 652 -14.57 18.60 -14.64
C GLN A 652 -14.79 20.09 -14.74
N HIS A 653 -13.75 20.82 -15.15
CA HIS A 653 -13.86 22.24 -15.40
C HIS A 653 -13.15 22.62 -16.70
N ARG A 654 -13.79 23.47 -17.50
CA ARG A 654 -13.23 23.91 -18.80
C ARG A 654 -11.96 24.73 -18.65
N ASP A 655 -11.80 25.42 -17.52
CA ASP A 655 -10.68 26.31 -17.21
C ASP A 655 -9.62 25.62 -16.32
N GLY A 656 -9.69 24.27 -16.16
CA GLY A 656 -8.65 23.49 -15.54
C GLY A 656 -7.35 23.48 -16.37
N ILE A 657 -6.24 23.11 -15.77
CA ILE A 657 -4.93 23.00 -16.45
C ILE A 657 -5.03 22.07 -17.68
N ILE A 658 -5.76 20.96 -17.55
CA ILE A 658 -6.19 20.12 -18.66
C ILE A 658 -7.71 20.22 -18.76
N PRO A 659 -8.28 20.94 -19.71
CA PRO A 659 -9.71 21.17 -19.78
C PRO A 659 -10.53 19.89 -19.71
N ASN A 660 -11.52 19.87 -18.82
CA ASN A 660 -12.49 18.79 -18.63
C ASN A 660 -11.88 17.43 -18.23
N ALA A 661 -10.70 17.40 -17.63
CA ALA A 661 -10.09 16.19 -17.12
C ALA A 661 -10.07 16.20 -15.58
N PRO A 662 -10.68 15.24 -14.89
CA PRO A 662 -10.55 15.12 -13.44
C PRO A 662 -9.17 14.62 -13.07
N MET A 663 -8.67 15.06 -11.89
CA MET A 663 -7.42 14.59 -11.32
C MET A 663 -7.51 14.60 -9.78
N VAL A 664 -8.51 13.88 -9.26
CA VAL A 664 -8.85 13.91 -7.83
C VAL A 664 -7.71 13.34 -6.99
N TRP A 665 -7.22 14.20 -6.09
CA TRP A 665 -6.10 13.93 -5.19
C TRP A 665 -6.57 13.33 -3.87
N GLY A 666 -7.56 13.96 -3.25
CA GLY A 666 -8.10 13.57 -1.96
C GLY A 666 -9.51 14.05 -1.73
N ALA A 667 -10.11 13.54 -0.69
CA ALA A 667 -11.44 13.92 -0.25
C ALA A 667 -11.50 13.95 1.27
N GLN A 668 -12.24 14.93 1.81
CA GLN A 668 -12.56 15.00 3.23
C GLN A 668 -14.06 15.16 3.41
N PRO A 669 -14.72 14.24 4.15
CA PRO A 669 -16.09 14.45 4.59
C PRO A 669 -16.11 15.51 5.69
N TYR A 670 -17.00 16.47 5.56
CA TYR A 670 -17.19 17.49 6.57
C TYR A 670 -18.65 17.92 6.62
N LYS A 671 -19.28 17.75 7.77
CA LYS A 671 -20.73 17.94 7.94
C LYS A 671 -21.51 17.10 6.91
N ASN A 672 -22.31 17.73 6.06
CA ASN A 672 -23.15 17.06 5.04
C ASN A 672 -22.51 17.09 3.63
N TYR A 673 -21.24 17.41 3.53
CA TYR A 673 -20.53 17.61 2.27
C TYR A 673 -19.30 16.73 2.18
N ILE A 674 -18.87 16.48 0.95
CA ILE A 674 -17.56 15.93 0.63
C ILE A 674 -16.77 17.03 -0.08
N PHE A 675 -15.69 17.48 0.55
CA PHE A 675 -14.76 18.41 -0.07
C PHE A 675 -13.69 17.63 -0.82
N LEU A 676 -13.41 18.02 -2.04
CA LEU A 676 -12.43 17.38 -2.92
C LEU A 676 -11.29 18.34 -3.21
N SER A 677 -10.06 17.81 -3.22
CA SER A 677 -8.93 18.44 -3.89
C SER A 677 -8.72 17.79 -5.24
N ASP A 678 -8.73 18.60 -6.29
CA ASP A 678 -8.44 18.18 -7.65
C ASP A 678 -7.16 18.89 -8.12
N MET A 679 -6.18 18.10 -8.56
CA MET A 679 -4.88 18.59 -8.99
C MET A 679 -4.98 19.38 -10.31
N ASN A 680 -6.08 19.24 -11.03
CA ASN A 680 -6.34 19.89 -12.30
C ASN A 680 -7.22 21.15 -12.09
#